data_6df7a3c9f967ecb85c80eb36fd10d2b4
#
_entry.id   6df7a3c9f967ecb85c80eb36fd10d2b4
#
_cell.length_a   1.000
_cell.length_b   1.000
_cell.length_c   1.000
_cell.angle_alpha   90.00
_cell.angle_beta   90.00
_cell.angle_gamma   90.00
#
_symmetry.space_group_name_H-M   'P 1'
#
loop_
_entity.id
_entity.type
_entity.pdbx_description
1 polymer ?
#
loop_
_entity_poly.entity_id
_entity_poly.type
_entity_poly.pdbx_seq_one_letter_code
_entity_poly.pdbx_strand_id
1 'polypeptide(L)'
;VRPGVERRDKPTAPMIWSVAGVARHEAYEVSRAPSVGSADTSPSGGGSTPAYGGTPSDESVRQAIRELKSRGLEVTLYPFVFMDCPGYPWRGRIAGTDGAGAAAEIAALFGGPEDWGLRRMALHYARIAAEEGAHGLLIGSEMRGVTWTRDAAGGFPAVEQFRTLAAECRAVVGPGVKLSYAADWSEYFGRQAGGDVRFHLDPLWADPNIDHVSIDWYPPLTDWRDVDGGLDAARFDGAADPAYLAAGVAGGEGFEWYYASASDRAAQVRTPISDGAHGEDWLFRPKDLKGWWSNLHYDRPGGVRAATPTAWRPGMKPVRLTEFGCAAVDRGGNAPNLFQDPKSGESALPPFSTGARDDAVQRAALEAVLGHFAAPENNPVSPVYGGPMLAGADAWCWDARPYPAFPARAEVWADAGAWRAGHWLNGRLAGDGADLVAAVLARGGLAADERIIEGVEGAAAGYVIDRPMRTRDALEPLLAAFDAVAAERDGRVAVLGRTASRTVLSRDGQALPKAGGAETATRRLEARLGAARVRFVDETADYQTGAVTARAEDGRAEDGRAATGGGVDLDLPLVCGDGLARAMAERALEAEQAETVVLTLGPLEALAAEPGDVVRLEGRDGDWRVARVAAEETPAITLEPVGARRLYEDQGGGRGGEGPATTGAPFLALLDLPPLIGSEDDARPVAAAAVEPWRPMRLHAGPSAGALTARADLDAPTPVGVLVEPLRPGAPGRWDTVNALVVRVEGAAPQSAAETAVLGGANTLAIQTTGGWEVAQYRSATLIAPDVWRLSGLLRGQQGTEAEMRAGAAAGAVVVFLEPRAARAEIGRAERGLPLVCRVGPAGAAPGGAGFREAGFTLRGLYDRPWSPAGLTVRVSAEGRRISWTPRVRLYGD
;
A
#
# COMPACT_ATOMS: atom_id res chain seq x y z
N VAL A 1 -12.19 -14.89 -31.09
CA VAL A 1 -12.20 -14.45 -29.71
C VAL A 1 -11.86 -15.59 -28.80
N ARG A 2 -10.77 -15.52 -28.09
CA ARG A 2 -10.34 -16.51 -27.10
C ARG A 2 -8.98 -16.13 -26.52
N PRO A 3 -8.68 -16.43 -25.27
CA PRO A 3 -7.38 -16.21 -24.68
C PRO A 3 -6.37 -17.29 -25.12
N GLY A 4 -5.15 -16.87 -25.35
CA GLY A 4 -3.98 -17.74 -25.45
C GLY A 4 -3.97 -18.74 -26.60
N VAL A 5 -4.66 -18.51 -27.71
CA VAL A 5 -4.69 -19.44 -28.80
C VAL A 5 -4.35 -18.85 -30.14
N GLU A 6 -3.75 -19.66 -30.98
CA GLU A 6 -2.94 -19.26 -32.11
C GLU A 6 -3.73 -18.80 -33.36
N ARG A 7 -5.03 -18.82 -33.38
CA ARG A 7 -5.82 -18.48 -34.57
C ARG A 7 -6.35 -17.06 -34.55
N ARG A 8 -5.48 -16.12 -34.27
CA ARG A 8 -5.80 -14.68 -34.19
C ARG A 8 -6.33 -14.08 -35.47
N ASP A 9 -5.93 -14.67 -36.57
CA ASP A 9 -6.29 -14.29 -37.95
C ASP A 9 -7.59 -14.93 -38.47
N LYS A 10 -8.21 -15.81 -37.70
CA LYS A 10 -9.37 -16.56 -38.13
C LYS A 10 -10.60 -16.28 -37.24
N PRO A 11 -11.60 -15.52 -37.77
CA PRO A 11 -12.77 -15.15 -37.00
C PRO A 11 -13.63 -16.35 -36.54
N THR A 12 -13.51 -17.47 -37.22
CA THR A 12 -14.21 -18.74 -36.89
C THR A 12 -13.41 -19.66 -35.97
N ALA A 13 -12.31 -19.22 -35.42
CA ALA A 13 -11.55 -20.03 -34.49
C ALA A 13 -12.36 -20.33 -33.22
N PRO A 14 -12.19 -21.51 -32.62
CA PRO A 14 -12.89 -21.87 -31.40
C PRO A 14 -12.64 -20.84 -30.30
N MET A 15 -13.69 -20.56 -29.51
CA MET A 15 -13.56 -19.77 -28.32
C MET A 15 -12.84 -20.54 -27.24
N ILE A 16 -12.03 -19.83 -26.49
CA ILE A 16 -11.42 -20.28 -25.24
C ILE A 16 -11.96 -19.44 -24.14
N TRP A 17 -12.28 -20.06 -23.03
CA TRP A 17 -12.88 -19.42 -21.89
C TRP A 17 -11.89 -19.27 -20.77
N SER A 18 -11.95 -18.15 -20.09
CA SER A 18 -11.13 -17.84 -18.95
C SER A 18 -11.95 -17.22 -17.84
N VAL A 19 -11.43 -17.29 -16.63
CA VAL A 19 -12.01 -16.60 -15.48
C VAL A 19 -11.24 -15.29 -15.28
N ALA A 20 -11.96 -14.22 -14.97
CA ALA A 20 -11.35 -12.93 -14.66
C ALA A 20 -10.29 -13.04 -13.55
N GLY A 21 -9.24 -12.22 -13.63
CA GLY A 21 -8.16 -12.21 -12.66
C GLY A 21 -7.11 -13.30 -12.83
N VAL A 22 -7.29 -14.25 -13.74
CA VAL A 22 -6.26 -15.23 -14.07
C VAL A 22 -5.41 -14.69 -15.21
N ALA A 23 -4.55 -13.79 -14.88
CA ALA A 23 -3.68 -13.11 -15.80
C ALA A 23 -2.31 -13.78 -15.79
N ARG A 24 -2.01 -14.63 -16.78
CA ARG A 24 -0.69 -15.24 -16.88
C ARG A 24 -0.41 -15.85 -18.24
N HIS A 25 0.86 -16.09 -18.51
CA HIS A 25 1.38 -16.67 -19.73
C HIS A 25 1.15 -18.20 -19.86
N GLU A 26 0.93 -18.89 -18.76
CA GLU A 26 0.68 -20.34 -18.71
C GLU A 26 -0.80 -20.67 -18.51
N ALA A 27 -1.66 -19.90 -19.14
CA ALA A 27 -3.09 -20.02 -19.01
C ALA A 27 -3.59 -21.45 -19.32
N TYR A 28 -4.75 -21.81 -18.78
CA TYR A 28 -5.49 -23.03 -19.05
C TYR A 28 -6.69 -22.73 -19.93
N GLU A 29 -7.09 -23.67 -20.74
CA GLU A 29 -8.22 -23.59 -21.64
C GLU A 29 -9.27 -24.60 -21.22
N VAL A 30 -10.47 -24.13 -20.89
CA VAL A 30 -11.56 -25.03 -20.51
C VAL A 30 -12.05 -25.82 -21.70
N SER A 31 -12.13 -27.13 -21.53
CA SER A 31 -12.80 -28.03 -22.50
C SER A 31 -12.38 -27.78 -23.93
N ARG A 32 -11.15 -27.46 -24.16
CA ARG A 32 -10.62 -27.29 -25.50
C ARG A 32 -10.66 -28.60 -26.24
N ALA A 33 -11.20 -28.61 -27.47
CA ALA A 33 -10.99 -29.75 -28.37
C ALA A 33 -9.48 -29.88 -28.63
N PRO A 34 -8.92 -31.10 -28.64
CA PRO A 34 -7.54 -31.32 -29.02
C PRO A 34 -7.31 -30.67 -30.38
N SER A 35 -6.74 -29.49 -30.42
CA SER A 35 -6.37 -28.88 -31.68
C SER A 35 -5.02 -29.42 -32.06
N VAL A 36 -4.94 -29.94 -33.26
CA VAL A 36 -3.69 -30.35 -33.88
C VAL A 36 -2.75 -29.16 -33.85
N GLY A 37 -1.64 -29.25 -33.07
CA GLY A 37 -0.58 -28.27 -33.06
C GLY A 37 -0.41 -27.42 -31.79
N SER A 38 -1.11 -27.68 -30.70
CA SER A 38 -0.83 -27.05 -29.42
C SER A 38 0.13 -27.89 -28.60
N ALA A 39 1.27 -27.31 -28.24
CA ALA A 39 2.28 -27.98 -27.42
C ALA A 39 1.78 -28.34 -26.00
N ASP A 40 0.67 -27.77 -25.57
CA ASP A 40 0.10 -27.97 -24.24
C ASP A 40 -0.83 -29.18 -24.13
N THR A 41 -1.10 -29.84 -25.25
CA THR A 41 -1.78 -31.10 -25.27
C THR A 41 -0.77 -32.24 -25.24
N SER A 42 0.10 -32.30 -24.29
CA SER A 42 0.96 -33.45 -24.09
C SER A 42 0.13 -34.64 -23.64
N PRO A 43 -0.04 -35.67 -24.46
CA PRO A 43 -0.68 -36.89 -24.01
C PRO A 43 0.32 -37.69 -23.22
N SER A 44 0.38 -37.53 -21.97
CA SER A 44 0.95 -38.56 -21.12
C SER A 44 -0.08 -39.67 -20.98
N GLY A 45 -0.10 -40.57 -21.95
CA GLY A 45 -0.72 -41.90 -21.84
C GLY A 45 -2.23 -41.96 -21.70
N GLY A 46 -2.94 -42.13 -22.79
CA GLY A 46 -4.16 -42.94 -22.83
C GLY A 46 -5.48 -42.35 -22.39
N GLY A 47 -5.58 -41.08 -22.07
CA GLY A 47 -6.84 -40.36 -21.85
C GLY A 47 -6.64 -38.90 -22.18
N SER A 48 -7.53 -38.29 -22.97
CA SER A 48 -7.45 -36.86 -23.27
C SER A 48 -7.75 -36.05 -22.02
N THR A 49 -6.72 -35.66 -21.29
CA THR A 49 -6.86 -34.71 -20.19
C THR A 49 -7.20 -33.34 -20.80
N PRO A 50 -8.26 -32.66 -20.34
CA PRO A 50 -8.57 -31.31 -20.81
C PRO A 50 -7.43 -30.34 -20.54
N ALA A 51 -7.08 -29.51 -21.52
CA ALA A 51 -6.18 -28.39 -21.32
C ALA A 51 -6.98 -27.16 -20.89
N TYR A 52 -6.59 -26.52 -19.79
CA TYR A 52 -7.37 -25.45 -19.17
C TYR A 52 -6.75 -24.06 -19.33
N GLY A 53 -5.74 -23.84 -20.13
CA GLY A 53 -5.20 -22.47 -20.37
C GLY A 53 -5.15 -21.60 -19.12
N GLY A 54 -5.63 -20.36 -19.11
CA GLY A 54 -5.76 -19.48 -17.93
C GLY A 54 -7.00 -19.68 -17.09
N THR A 55 -7.85 -20.61 -17.46
CA THR A 55 -9.11 -20.91 -16.78
C THR A 55 -8.86 -21.92 -15.65
N PRO A 56 -9.40 -21.73 -14.46
CA PRO A 56 -9.44 -22.74 -13.43
C PRO A 56 -10.11 -24.02 -13.96
N SER A 57 -9.61 -25.17 -13.52
CA SER A 57 -10.22 -26.44 -13.89
C SER A 57 -11.66 -26.52 -13.38
N ASP A 58 -12.49 -27.33 -14.03
CA ASP A 58 -13.86 -27.55 -13.58
C ASP A 58 -13.94 -28.02 -12.13
N GLU A 59 -13.02 -28.87 -11.70
CA GLU A 59 -12.97 -29.31 -10.30
C GLU A 59 -12.60 -28.18 -9.36
N SER A 60 -11.70 -27.27 -9.74
CA SER A 60 -11.39 -26.08 -8.94
C SER A 60 -12.61 -25.17 -8.79
N VAL A 61 -13.39 -25.00 -9.86
CA VAL A 61 -14.66 -24.22 -9.83
C VAL A 61 -15.67 -24.89 -8.90
N ARG A 62 -15.83 -26.22 -9.00
CA ARG A 62 -16.72 -27.02 -8.15
C ARG A 62 -16.33 -26.93 -6.67
N GLN A 63 -15.04 -27.08 -6.37
CA GLN A 63 -14.53 -26.91 -4.99
C GLN A 63 -14.80 -25.52 -4.45
N ALA A 64 -14.57 -24.48 -5.25
CA ALA A 64 -14.86 -23.11 -4.85
C ALA A 64 -16.35 -22.89 -4.54
N ILE A 65 -17.24 -23.40 -5.39
CA ILE A 65 -18.69 -23.31 -5.14
C ILE A 65 -19.06 -24.00 -3.82
N ARG A 66 -18.58 -25.22 -3.59
CA ARG A 66 -18.85 -26.00 -2.36
C ARG A 66 -18.34 -25.27 -1.12
N GLU A 67 -17.10 -24.78 -1.16
CA GLU A 67 -16.47 -24.07 -0.03
C GLU A 67 -17.20 -22.76 0.30
N LEU A 68 -17.51 -21.92 -0.70
CA LEU A 68 -18.21 -20.68 -0.49
C LEU A 68 -19.63 -20.92 0.07
N LYS A 69 -20.34 -21.90 -0.49
CA LYS A 69 -21.68 -22.29 0.02
C LYS A 69 -21.62 -22.80 1.47
N SER A 70 -20.59 -23.58 1.82
CA SER A 70 -20.43 -24.08 3.19
C SER A 70 -20.28 -22.95 4.21
N ARG A 71 -19.85 -21.79 3.76
CA ARG A 71 -19.74 -20.55 4.56
C ARG A 71 -21.02 -19.69 4.52
N GLY A 72 -22.08 -20.16 3.90
CA GLY A 72 -23.34 -19.45 3.79
C GLY A 72 -23.37 -18.35 2.72
N LEU A 73 -22.41 -18.37 1.79
CA LEU A 73 -22.34 -17.38 0.70
C LEU A 73 -23.16 -17.84 -0.52
N GLU A 74 -23.81 -16.90 -1.16
CA GLU A 74 -24.45 -17.07 -2.48
C GLU A 74 -23.36 -17.03 -3.57
N VAL A 75 -23.40 -17.98 -4.49
CA VAL A 75 -22.38 -18.10 -5.53
C VAL A 75 -23.02 -17.93 -6.90
N THR A 76 -22.60 -16.92 -7.63
CA THR A 76 -22.96 -16.70 -9.03
C THR A 76 -21.74 -16.98 -9.91
N LEU A 77 -21.86 -17.88 -10.88
CA LEU A 77 -20.83 -18.10 -11.88
C LEU A 77 -20.85 -16.99 -12.93
N TYR A 78 -19.66 -16.43 -13.20
CA TYR A 78 -19.50 -15.33 -14.16
C TYR A 78 -18.37 -15.63 -15.14
N PRO A 79 -18.58 -16.45 -16.18
CA PRO A 79 -17.56 -16.79 -17.15
C PRO A 79 -17.28 -15.63 -18.10
N PHE A 80 -16.00 -15.29 -18.28
CA PHE A 80 -15.57 -14.24 -19.21
C PHE A 80 -15.11 -14.80 -20.54
N VAL A 81 -15.35 -14.02 -21.61
CA VAL A 81 -14.72 -14.20 -22.91
C VAL A 81 -13.57 -13.21 -23.06
N PHE A 82 -12.38 -13.72 -23.37
CA PHE A 82 -11.21 -12.90 -23.70
C PHE A 82 -10.95 -12.87 -25.19
N MET A 83 -10.46 -11.73 -25.69
CA MET A 83 -10.01 -11.60 -27.08
C MET A 83 -8.55 -12.03 -27.20
N ASP A 84 -8.31 -13.13 -27.91
CA ASP A 84 -6.96 -13.59 -28.24
C ASP A 84 -6.43 -12.86 -29.48
N CYS A 85 -6.06 -11.61 -29.30
CA CYS A 85 -5.39 -10.81 -30.31
C CYS A 85 -4.41 -9.83 -29.63
N PRO A 86 -3.46 -9.24 -30.38
CA PRO A 86 -2.50 -8.32 -29.81
C PRO A 86 -3.16 -7.23 -28.96
N GLY A 87 -2.68 -7.06 -27.74
CA GLY A 87 -3.20 -6.09 -26.78
C GLY A 87 -4.41 -6.55 -25.98
N TYR A 88 -4.92 -7.76 -26.18
CA TYR A 88 -6.06 -8.31 -25.42
C TYR A 88 -7.17 -7.28 -25.18
N PRO A 89 -7.76 -6.69 -26.25
CA PRO A 89 -8.72 -5.62 -26.07
C PRO A 89 -10.00 -6.13 -25.38
N TRP A 90 -10.73 -5.21 -24.79
CA TRP A 90 -11.98 -5.48 -24.09
C TRP A 90 -13.01 -6.20 -25.00
N ARG A 91 -13.68 -7.22 -24.45
CA ARG A 91 -14.70 -8.04 -25.16
C ARG A 91 -15.85 -7.24 -25.77
N GLY A 92 -16.15 -6.06 -25.24
CA GLY A 92 -17.14 -5.13 -25.79
C GLY A 92 -16.79 -4.62 -27.20
N ARG A 93 -15.56 -4.81 -27.67
CA ARG A 93 -15.14 -4.50 -29.04
C ARG A 93 -15.40 -5.62 -30.05
N ILE A 94 -15.82 -6.79 -29.59
CA ILE A 94 -16.31 -7.84 -30.50
C ILE A 94 -17.58 -7.32 -31.15
N ALA A 95 -17.62 -7.27 -32.47
CA ALA A 95 -18.78 -6.83 -33.23
C ALA A 95 -18.94 -7.64 -34.53
N GLY A 96 -20.16 -7.77 -34.99
CA GLY A 96 -20.44 -8.18 -36.34
C GLY A 96 -20.48 -6.96 -37.26
N THR A 97 -20.63 -7.23 -38.56
CA THR A 97 -20.83 -6.18 -39.57
C THR A 97 -22.33 -5.94 -39.75
N ASP A 98 -22.77 -4.70 -39.56
CA ASP A 98 -24.20 -4.33 -39.77
C ASP A 98 -24.66 -4.68 -41.19
N GLY A 99 -25.86 -5.22 -41.31
CA GLY A 99 -26.49 -5.50 -42.58
C GLY A 99 -26.81 -6.98 -42.84
N ALA A 100 -26.83 -7.40 -44.09
CA ALA A 100 -27.32 -8.72 -44.47
C ALA A 100 -26.51 -9.93 -43.91
N GLY A 101 -25.24 -9.72 -43.61
CA GLY A 101 -24.37 -10.76 -43.02
C GLY A 101 -24.45 -10.89 -41.51
N ALA A 102 -25.00 -9.90 -40.82
CA ALA A 102 -24.95 -9.79 -39.36
C ALA A 102 -25.47 -11.02 -38.61
N ALA A 103 -26.63 -11.53 -39.02
CA ALA A 103 -27.24 -12.69 -38.41
C ALA A 103 -26.37 -13.96 -38.52
N ALA A 104 -25.70 -14.15 -39.66
CA ALA A 104 -24.80 -15.29 -39.87
C ALA A 104 -23.48 -15.14 -39.04
N GLU A 105 -22.90 -13.96 -38.96
CA GLU A 105 -21.72 -13.67 -38.16
C GLU A 105 -22.01 -13.89 -36.66
N ILE A 106 -23.16 -13.41 -36.20
CA ILE A 106 -23.60 -13.59 -34.80
C ILE A 106 -23.86 -15.07 -34.51
N ALA A 107 -24.58 -15.78 -35.41
CA ALA A 107 -24.84 -17.22 -35.26
C ALA A 107 -23.53 -18.03 -35.20
N ALA A 108 -22.51 -17.63 -35.97
CA ALA A 108 -21.19 -18.27 -35.92
C ALA A 108 -20.44 -18.04 -34.60
N LEU A 109 -20.63 -16.86 -33.97
CA LEU A 109 -20.05 -16.57 -32.64
C LEU A 109 -20.70 -17.44 -31.55
N PHE A 110 -22.02 -17.64 -31.62
CA PHE A 110 -22.73 -18.47 -30.65
C PHE A 110 -22.46 -19.97 -30.90
N GLY A 111 -22.42 -20.41 -32.13
CA GLY A 111 -22.28 -21.82 -32.53
C GLY A 111 -23.41 -22.70 -32.07
N GLY A 112 -23.35 -24.00 -32.41
CA GLY A 112 -24.24 -25.04 -31.86
C GLY A 112 -23.80 -25.46 -30.43
N PRO A 113 -24.58 -26.31 -29.76
CA PRO A 113 -24.27 -26.78 -28.39
C PRO A 113 -22.94 -27.52 -28.26
N GLU A 114 -22.50 -28.18 -29.34
CA GLU A 114 -21.27 -28.94 -29.43
C GLU A 114 -20.13 -28.19 -30.13
N ASP A 115 -20.44 -27.02 -30.74
CA ASP A 115 -19.44 -26.21 -31.42
C ASP A 115 -18.65 -25.36 -30.41
N TRP A 116 -17.42 -25.04 -30.74
CA TRP A 116 -16.63 -24.10 -29.94
C TRP A 116 -17.16 -22.67 -30.10
N GLY A 117 -18.15 -22.33 -29.29
CA GLY A 117 -18.78 -21.02 -29.31
C GLY A 117 -19.36 -20.62 -27.96
N LEU A 118 -20.00 -19.45 -27.91
CA LEU A 118 -20.57 -18.88 -26.68
C LEU A 118 -21.66 -19.78 -26.09
N ARG A 119 -22.46 -20.43 -26.94
CA ARG A 119 -23.53 -21.34 -26.51
C ARG A 119 -22.97 -22.54 -25.73
N ARG A 120 -21.94 -23.19 -26.25
CA ARG A 120 -21.30 -24.33 -25.57
C ARG A 120 -20.67 -23.89 -24.23
N MET A 121 -20.02 -22.73 -24.19
CA MET A 121 -19.45 -22.19 -22.97
C MET A 121 -20.53 -21.99 -21.90
N ALA A 122 -21.60 -21.31 -22.22
CA ALA A 122 -22.67 -21.05 -21.25
C ALA A 122 -23.33 -22.35 -20.76
N LEU A 123 -23.60 -23.29 -21.66
CA LEU A 123 -24.16 -24.60 -21.31
C LEU A 123 -23.19 -25.45 -20.46
N HIS A 124 -21.89 -25.34 -20.68
CA HIS A 124 -20.89 -26.00 -19.85
C HIS A 124 -20.96 -25.51 -18.38
N TYR A 125 -20.94 -24.19 -18.16
CA TYR A 125 -21.06 -23.63 -16.82
C TYR A 125 -22.48 -23.79 -16.24
N ALA A 126 -23.51 -23.86 -17.08
CA ALA A 126 -24.87 -24.17 -16.62
C ALA A 126 -24.94 -25.57 -15.97
N ARG A 127 -24.26 -26.59 -16.55
CA ARG A 127 -24.17 -27.91 -15.93
C ARG A 127 -23.45 -27.86 -14.58
N ILE A 128 -22.31 -27.18 -14.47
CA ILE A 128 -21.60 -27.03 -13.20
C ILE A 128 -22.49 -26.31 -12.18
N ALA A 129 -23.15 -25.23 -12.60
CA ALA A 129 -24.06 -24.49 -11.73
C ALA A 129 -25.20 -25.34 -11.18
N ALA A 130 -25.80 -26.17 -12.04
CA ALA A 130 -26.86 -27.09 -11.66
C ALA A 130 -26.38 -28.19 -10.71
N GLU A 131 -25.26 -28.83 -11.04
CA GLU A 131 -24.70 -29.97 -10.28
C GLU A 131 -24.22 -29.52 -8.87
N GLU A 132 -23.60 -28.37 -8.76
CA GLU A 132 -23.11 -27.82 -7.48
C GLU A 132 -24.17 -26.94 -6.76
N GLY A 133 -25.30 -26.68 -7.41
CA GLY A 133 -26.36 -25.85 -6.87
C GLY A 133 -25.90 -24.39 -6.64
N ALA A 134 -25.24 -23.80 -7.61
CA ALA A 134 -24.87 -22.38 -7.56
C ALA A 134 -26.14 -21.50 -7.45
N HIS A 135 -26.01 -20.32 -6.89
CA HIS A 135 -27.12 -19.36 -6.77
C HIS A 135 -27.49 -18.73 -8.12
N GLY A 136 -26.50 -18.43 -8.96
CA GLY A 136 -26.69 -17.78 -10.24
C GLY A 136 -25.66 -18.16 -11.30
N LEU A 137 -26.00 -17.80 -12.54
CA LEU A 137 -25.12 -17.91 -13.71
C LEU A 137 -25.37 -16.74 -14.65
N LEU A 138 -24.32 -16.06 -15.06
CA LEU A 138 -24.33 -15.06 -16.12
C LEU A 138 -23.98 -15.73 -17.45
N ILE A 139 -24.90 -15.64 -18.42
CA ILE A 139 -24.78 -16.35 -19.71
C ILE A 139 -23.93 -15.61 -20.74
N GLY A 140 -23.43 -14.45 -20.39
CA GLY A 140 -22.53 -13.60 -21.17
C GLY A 140 -22.35 -12.27 -20.48
N SER A 141 -21.37 -11.48 -20.92
CA SER A 141 -21.08 -10.19 -20.30
C SER A 141 -20.44 -9.20 -21.25
N GLU A 142 -20.82 -7.92 -21.12
CA GLU A 142 -20.19 -6.75 -21.74
C GLU A 142 -19.89 -6.93 -23.25
N MET A 143 -20.73 -7.59 -23.96
CA MET A 143 -20.56 -7.82 -25.40
C MET A 143 -21.27 -6.75 -26.21
N ARG A 144 -21.09 -5.48 -25.84
CA ARG A 144 -21.78 -4.31 -26.41
C ARG A 144 -21.73 -4.27 -27.93
N GLY A 145 -20.57 -4.48 -28.54
CA GLY A 145 -20.45 -4.50 -30.00
C GLY A 145 -21.25 -5.64 -30.64
N VAL A 146 -21.35 -6.78 -29.98
CA VAL A 146 -22.15 -7.93 -30.45
C VAL A 146 -23.66 -7.63 -30.38
N THR A 147 -24.12 -7.13 -29.22
CA THR A 147 -25.53 -6.80 -28.98
C THR A 147 -26.01 -5.60 -29.79
N TRP A 148 -25.08 -4.67 -30.14
CA TRP A 148 -25.39 -3.53 -31.03
C TRP A 148 -25.35 -3.84 -32.50
N THR A 149 -24.88 -5.03 -32.94
CA THR A 149 -24.83 -5.42 -34.32
C THR A 149 -26.25 -5.57 -34.88
N ARG A 150 -26.54 -4.92 -36.01
CA ARG A 150 -27.87 -4.86 -36.63
C ARG A 150 -27.90 -5.63 -37.93
N ASP A 151 -28.99 -6.37 -38.13
CA ASP A 151 -29.29 -6.99 -39.42
C ASP A 151 -29.86 -5.97 -40.45
N ALA A 152 -30.08 -6.43 -41.67
CA ALA A 152 -30.62 -5.60 -42.74
C ALA A 152 -32.06 -5.09 -42.47
N ALA A 153 -32.83 -5.75 -41.62
CA ALA A 153 -34.15 -5.32 -41.18
C ALA A 153 -34.10 -4.34 -39.99
N GLY A 154 -32.93 -4.09 -39.46
CA GLY A 154 -32.70 -3.22 -38.27
C GLY A 154 -32.91 -3.91 -36.94
N GLY A 155 -33.06 -5.26 -36.95
CA GLY A 155 -33.10 -6.09 -35.75
C GLY A 155 -31.72 -6.32 -35.10
N PHE A 156 -31.70 -6.91 -33.91
CA PHE A 156 -30.50 -7.21 -33.14
C PHE A 156 -30.35 -8.74 -32.98
N PRO A 157 -29.71 -9.44 -33.92
CA PRO A 157 -29.67 -10.89 -33.94
C PRO A 157 -29.03 -11.52 -32.71
N ALA A 158 -28.11 -10.83 -32.09
CA ALA A 158 -27.46 -11.32 -30.84
C ALA A 158 -28.45 -11.38 -29.68
N VAL A 159 -29.37 -10.44 -29.57
CA VAL A 159 -30.39 -10.45 -28.51
C VAL A 159 -31.28 -11.69 -28.62
N GLU A 160 -31.66 -12.06 -29.80
CA GLU A 160 -32.47 -13.31 -30.06
C GLU A 160 -31.64 -14.57 -29.76
N GLN A 161 -30.34 -14.56 -30.05
CA GLN A 161 -29.45 -15.65 -29.67
C GLN A 161 -29.30 -15.77 -28.14
N PHE A 162 -29.16 -14.67 -27.42
CA PHE A 162 -29.12 -14.68 -25.95
C PHE A 162 -30.46 -15.15 -25.35
N ARG A 163 -31.60 -14.78 -25.90
CA ARG A 163 -32.90 -15.29 -25.47
C ARG A 163 -33.01 -16.82 -25.63
N THR A 164 -32.58 -17.30 -26.79
CA THR A 164 -32.50 -18.75 -27.06
C THR A 164 -31.55 -19.43 -26.03
N LEU A 165 -30.38 -18.86 -25.83
CA LEU A 165 -29.40 -19.36 -24.87
C LEU A 165 -29.93 -19.35 -23.43
N ALA A 166 -30.67 -18.32 -23.03
CA ALA A 166 -31.29 -18.23 -21.71
C ALA A 166 -32.30 -19.39 -21.51
N ALA A 167 -33.12 -19.69 -22.53
CA ALA A 167 -34.04 -20.84 -22.46
C ALA A 167 -33.32 -22.18 -22.37
N GLU A 168 -32.24 -22.37 -23.12
CA GLU A 168 -31.43 -23.58 -23.08
C GLU A 168 -30.72 -23.75 -21.72
N CYS A 169 -30.11 -22.66 -21.20
CA CYS A 169 -29.53 -22.68 -19.88
C CYS A 169 -30.57 -22.95 -18.79
N ARG A 170 -31.74 -22.32 -18.88
CA ARG A 170 -32.85 -22.58 -17.95
C ARG A 170 -33.28 -24.04 -17.93
N ALA A 171 -33.31 -24.69 -19.10
CA ALA A 171 -33.60 -26.13 -19.18
C ALA A 171 -32.57 -27.00 -18.45
N VAL A 172 -31.32 -26.55 -18.38
CA VAL A 172 -30.24 -27.24 -17.64
C VAL A 172 -30.27 -26.94 -16.15
N VAL A 173 -30.36 -25.65 -15.76
CA VAL A 173 -30.22 -25.25 -14.37
C VAL A 173 -31.52 -25.32 -13.56
N GLY A 174 -32.65 -25.42 -14.20
CA GLY A 174 -33.97 -25.39 -13.56
C GLY A 174 -34.31 -24.00 -12.95
N PRO A 175 -35.38 -23.89 -12.16
CA PRO A 175 -35.83 -22.61 -11.62
C PRO A 175 -35.03 -22.10 -10.40
N GLY A 176 -34.19 -22.95 -9.83
CA GLY A 176 -33.44 -22.62 -8.58
C GLY A 176 -32.21 -21.74 -8.80
N VAL A 177 -31.66 -21.73 -10.01
CA VAL A 177 -30.47 -20.92 -10.34
C VAL A 177 -30.91 -19.65 -11.07
N LYS A 178 -30.44 -18.49 -10.63
CA LYS A 178 -30.75 -17.21 -11.26
C LYS A 178 -29.93 -17.03 -12.53
N LEU A 179 -30.59 -16.64 -13.61
CA LEU A 179 -29.96 -16.39 -14.91
C LEU A 179 -30.03 -14.90 -15.28
N SER A 180 -28.93 -14.36 -15.80
CA SER A 180 -28.90 -13.03 -16.39
C SER A 180 -27.78 -12.89 -17.43
N TYR A 181 -27.73 -11.74 -18.08
CA TYR A 181 -26.63 -11.24 -18.90
C TYR A 181 -26.05 -9.99 -18.25
N ALA A 182 -24.75 -9.92 -18.01
CA ALA A 182 -24.12 -8.75 -17.43
C ALA A 182 -23.81 -7.71 -18.51
N ALA A 183 -24.61 -6.67 -18.58
CA ALA A 183 -24.42 -5.59 -19.55
C ALA A 183 -23.45 -4.54 -19.01
N ASP A 184 -22.58 -4.01 -19.87
CA ASP A 184 -21.77 -2.85 -19.55
C ASP A 184 -22.64 -1.63 -19.20
N TRP A 185 -22.20 -0.75 -18.31
CA TRP A 185 -22.94 0.46 -17.92
C TRP A 185 -23.26 1.39 -19.10
N SER A 186 -22.52 1.29 -20.20
CA SER A 186 -22.81 2.02 -21.46
C SER A 186 -23.68 1.23 -22.43
N GLU A 187 -24.13 0.01 -22.08
CA GLU A 187 -24.92 -0.89 -22.92
C GLU A 187 -26.36 -1.08 -22.43
N TYR A 188 -26.56 -1.24 -21.11
CA TYR A 188 -27.82 -1.69 -20.51
C TYR A 188 -29.01 -0.81 -20.83
N PHE A 189 -28.80 0.50 -20.93
CA PHE A 189 -29.86 1.51 -21.12
C PHE A 189 -30.22 1.76 -22.60
N GLY A 190 -29.57 1.11 -23.53
CA GLY A 190 -29.88 1.13 -24.93
C GLY A 190 -28.73 1.52 -25.85
N ARG A 191 -28.95 1.38 -27.15
CA ARG A 191 -28.02 1.84 -28.19
C ARG A 191 -28.44 3.22 -28.68
N GLN A 192 -27.53 4.17 -28.59
CA GLN A 192 -27.71 5.53 -29.06
C GLN A 192 -26.64 5.84 -30.11
N ALA A 193 -27.06 5.97 -31.38
CA ALA A 193 -26.13 6.25 -32.47
C ALA A 193 -26.83 6.91 -33.64
N GLY A 194 -26.24 7.96 -34.23
CA GLY A 194 -26.74 8.58 -35.45
C GLY A 194 -28.17 9.18 -35.37
N GLY A 195 -28.59 9.58 -34.17
CA GLY A 195 -29.96 10.04 -33.89
C GLY A 195 -30.95 8.92 -33.56
N ASP A 196 -30.59 7.66 -33.71
CA ASP A 196 -31.39 6.52 -33.26
C ASP A 196 -31.23 6.30 -31.76
N VAL A 197 -32.31 5.99 -31.06
CA VAL A 197 -32.33 5.40 -29.73
C VAL A 197 -33.06 4.06 -29.80
N ARG A 198 -32.42 3.00 -29.32
CA ARG A 198 -32.96 1.65 -29.32
C ARG A 198 -32.74 0.98 -27.98
N PHE A 199 -33.78 0.55 -27.33
CA PHE A 199 -33.73 -0.30 -26.15
C PHE A 199 -33.56 -1.78 -26.56
N HIS A 200 -32.45 -2.06 -27.21
CA HIS A 200 -32.20 -3.33 -27.91
C HIS A 200 -32.15 -4.54 -26.96
N LEU A 201 -31.79 -4.35 -25.66
CA LEU A 201 -31.80 -5.43 -24.70
C LEU A 201 -33.14 -5.67 -23.99
N ASP A 202 -34.14 -4.82 -24.19
CA ASP A 202 -35.48 -4.98 -23.59
C ASP A 202 -36.14 -6.34 -23.87
N PRO A 203 -36.02 -6.93 -25.06
CA PRO A 203 -36.54 -8.26 -25.31
C PRO A 203 -35.85 -9.34 -24.47
N LEU A 204 -34.56 -9.17 -24.17
CA LEU A 204 -33.80 -10.07 -23.27
C LEU A 204 -34.20 -9.82 -21.82
N TRP A 205 -34.25 -8.56 -21.39
CA TRP A 205 -34.66 -8.22 -20.03
C TRP A 205 -36.08 -8.69 -19.70
N ALA A 206 -36.99 -8.63 -20.66
CA ALA A 206 -38.37 -9.09 -20.53
C ALA A 206 -38.52 -10.61 -20.65
N ASP A 207 -37.49 -11.36 -21.08
CA ASP A 207 -37.55 -12.81 -21.27
C ASP A 207 -37.82 -13.53 -19.95
N PRO A 208 -38.78 -14.48 -19.89
CA PRO A 208 -39.12 -15.18 -18.63
C PRO A 208 -37.97 -16.03 -18.07
N ASN A 209 -36.97 -16.38 -18.88
CA ASN A 209 -35.80 -17.14 -18.43
C ASN A 209 -34.71 -16.28 -17.79
N ILE A 210 -34.80 -14.97 -17.89
CA ILE A 210 -33.93 -14.02 -17.25
C ILE A 210 -34.57 -13.57 -15.93
N ASP A 211 -33.84 -13.67 -14.84
CA ASP A 211 -34.36 -13.38 -13.49
C ASP A 211 -34.18 -11.90 -13.08
N HIS A 212 -33.12 -11.24 -13.51
CA HIS A 212 -32.79 -9.87 -13.15
C HIS A 212 -32.02 -9.17 -14.26
N VAL A 213 -32.00 -7.85 -14.25
CA VAL A 213 -31.10 -7.04 -15.07
C VAL A 213 -29.76 -6.96 -14.38
N SER A 214 -28.69 -7.41 -15.03
CA SER A 214 -27.32 -7.31 -14.51
C SER A 214 -26.55 -6.21 -15.20
N ILE A 215 -25.82 -5.42 -14.42
CA ILE A 215 -25.05 -4.28 -14.93
C ILE A 215 -23.66 -4.28 -14.30
N ASP A 216 -22.65 -4.23 -15.17
CA ASP A 216 -21.29 -3.90 -14.76
C ASP A 216 -21.18 -2.38 -14.74
N TRP A 217 -21.23 -1.79 -13.53
CA TRP A 217 -21.57 -0.39 -13.32
C TRP A 217 -20.35 0.46 -12.96
N TYR A 218 -19.76 1.12 -13.94
CA TYR A 218 -18.55 1.92 -13.83
C TYR A 218 -18.64 3.35 -14.37
N PRO A 219 -19.74 4.07 -14.25
CA PRO A 219 -19.81 5.44 -14.76
C PRO A 219 -18.93 6.37 -13.90
N PRO A 220 -18.46 7.50 -14.46
CA PRO A 220 -17.65 8.47 -13.71
C PRO A 220 -18.37 8.98 -12.46
N LEU A 221 -17.70 8.96 -11.31
CA LEU A 221 -18.22 9.48 -10.04
C LEU A 221 -17.73 10.90 -9.74
N THR A 222 -16.57 11.27 -10.30
CA THR A 222 -15.91 12.56 -10.09
C THR A 222 -15.38 13.11 -11.41
N ASP A 223 -14.99 14.39 -11.44
CA ASP A 223 -14.28 15.05 -12.52
C ASP A 223 -13.18 15.95 -11.94
N TRP A 224 -12.45 15.40 -10.92
CA TRP A 224 -11.41 16.13 -10.20
C TRP A 224 -10.19 16.37 -11.09
N ARG A 225 -9.78 17.63 -11.18
CA ARG A 225 -8.64 18.07 -11.99
C ARG A 225 -7.35 18.00 -11.17
N ASP A 226 -6.27 18.49 -11.73
CA ASP A 226 -4.97 18.55 -11.08
C ASP A 226 -4.97 19.39 -9.79
N VAL A 227 -3.96 20.22 -9.57
CA VAL A 227 -3.66 20.87 -8.29
C VAL A 227 -4.81 21.72 -7.72
N ASP A 228 -5.65 22.29 -8.57
CA ASP A 228 -6.74 23.19 -8.17
C ASP A 228 -8.13 22.55 -8.15
N GLY A 229 -8.23 21.22 -8.46
CA GLY A 229 -9.48 20.48 -8.49
C GLY A 229 -10.48 20.91 -9.59
N GLY A 230 -10.19 21.96 -10.34
CA GLY A 230 -11.06 22.49 -11.42
C GLY A 230 -12.37 23.09 -10.88
N LEU A 231 -13.47 22.96 -11.67
CA LEU A 231 -14.77 23.54 -11.31
C LEU A 231 -15.38 23.00 -10.02
N ASP A 232 -15.03 21.76 -9.64
CA ASP A 232 -15.63 21.09 -8.49
C ASP A 232 -14.95 21.45 -7.17
N ALA A 233 -13.74 22.03 -7.20
CA ALA A 233 -13.00 22.47 -6.02
C ALA A 233 -13.72 23.55 -5.19
N ALA A 234 -14.71 24.24 -5.78
CA ALA A 234 -15.56 25.17 -5.04
C ALA A 234 -16.59 24.50 -4.12
N ARG A 235 -16.81 23.19 -4.29
CA ARG A 235 -17.85 22.40 -3.60
C ARG A 235 -17.31 21.26 -2.77
N PHE A 236 -16.14 20.75 -3.10
CA PHE A 236 -15.58 19.52 -2.53
C PHE A 236 -14.10 19.70 -2.21
N ASP A 237 -13.61 18.95 -1.23
CA ASP A 237 -12.26 19.12 -0.68
C ASP A 237 -11.18 18.29 -1.40
N GLY A 238 -11.57 17.32 -2.26
CA GLY A 238 -10.61 16.47 -2.97
C GLY A 238 -11.24 15.36 -3.80
N ALA A 239 -10.42 14.66 -4.57
CA ALA A 239 -10.86 13.53 -5.40
C ALA A 239 -11.43 12.35 -4.59
N ALA A 240 -10.99 12.19 -3.36
CA ALA A 240 -11.42 11.15 -2.43
C ALA A 240 -12.50 11.63 -1.43
N ASP A 241 -12.98 12.86 -1.57
CA ASP A 241 -14.04 13.41 -0.70
C ASP A 241 -15.30 12.51 -0.79
N PRO A 242 -15.74 11.90 0.33
CA PRO A 242 -16.91 11.03 0.34
C PRO A 242 -18.19 11.72 -0.14
N ALA A 243 -18.35 13.02 0.15
CA ALA A 243 -19.51 13.79 -0.28
C ALA A 243 -19.50 14.00 -1.80
N TYR A 244 -18.32 14.18 -2.40
CA TYR A 244 -18.18 14.30 -3.85
C TYR A 244 -18.53 12.99 -4.57
N LEU A 245 -17.97 11.89 -4.13
CA LEU A 245 -18.26 10.58 -4.70
C LEU A 245 -19.74 10.21 -4.53
N ALA A 246 -20.34 10.47 -3.37
CA ALA A 246 -21.76 10.26 -3.14
C ALA A 246 -22.65 11.11 -4.05
N ALA A 247 -22.33 12.40 -4.22
CA ALA A 247 -23.04 13.29 -5.15
C ALA A 247 -22.91 12.80 -6.61
N GLY A 248 -21.80 12.16 -6.96
CA GLY A 248 -21.55 11.66 -8.30
C GLY A 248 -22.29 10.39 -8.68
N VAL A 249 -22.93 9.65 -7.76
CA VAL A 249 -23.68 8.42 -8.10
C VAL A 249 -24.89 8.73 -8.97
N ALA A 250 -25.66 9.76 -8.61
CA ALA A 250 -26.80 10.26 -9.37
C ALA A 250 -26.64 11.75 -9.67
N GLY A 251 -25.45 12.13 -10.12
CA GLY A 251 -25.08 13.51 -10.47
C GLY A 251 -23.86 13.54 -11.39
N GLY A 252 -23.40 14.73 -11.75
CA GLY A 252 -22.20 14.93 -12.55
C GLY A 252 -22.26 14.38 -13.97
N GLU A 253 -21.11 13.93 -14.49
CA GLU A 253 -20.99 13.36 -15.84
C GLU A 253 -21.85 12.11 -16.00
N GLY A 254 -22.63 12.09 -17.06
CA GLY A 254 -23.55 10.98 -17.39
C GLY A 254 -24.87 11.03 -16.61
N PHE A 255 -25.13 12.10 -15.86
CA PHE A 255 -26.42 12.39 -15.24
C PHE A 255 -26.88 13.82 -15.51
N GLU A 256 -26.10 14.82 -15.09
CA GLU A 256 -26.43 16.23 -15.29
C GLU A 256 -25.90 16.77 -16.62
N TRP A 257 -24.71 16.28 -17.00
CA TRP A 257 -23.98 16.79 -18.16
C TRP A 257 -23.09 15.71 -18.78
N TYR A 258 -22.54 16.01 -19.95
CA TYR A 258 -21.56 15.18 -20.65
C TYR A 258 -20.54 16.08 -21.36
N TYR A 259 -19.43 15.51 -21.80
CA TYR A 259 -18.46 16.17 -22.67
C TYR A 259 -18.72 15.83 -24.14
N ALA A 260 -19.03 16.86 -24.97
CA ALA A 260 -19.30 16.66 -26.38
C ALA A 260 -18.05 16.29 -27.19
N SER A 261 -16.85 16.61 -26.68
CA SER A 261 -15.56 16.31 -27.32
C SER A 261 -14.44 16.15 -26.31
N ALA A 262 -13.30 15.60 -26.74
CA ALA A 262 -12.09 15.54 -25.93
C ALA A 262 -11.53 16.93 -25.58
N SER A 263 -11.71 17.92 -26.46
CA SER A 263 -11.33 19.31 -26.19
C SER A 263 -12.20 19.93 -25.11
N ASP A 264 -13.51 19.62 -25.10
CA ASP A 264 -14.42 20.11 -24.06
C ASP A 264 -14.09 19.48 -22.72
N ARG A 265 -13.73 18.20 -22.70
CA ARG A 265 -13.23 17.54 -21.49
C ARG A 265 -11.95 18.22 -20.97
N ALA A 266 -11.00 18.49 -21.85
CA ALA A 266 -9.76 19.17 -21.46
C ALA A 266 -10.02 20.57 -20.89
N ALA A 267 -10.96 21.30 -21.48
CA ALA A 267 -11.35 22.66 -21.07
C ALA A 267 -12.45 22.71 -19.99
N GLN A 268 -12.93 21.55 -19.53
CA GLN A 268 -14.05 21.40 -18.57
C GLN A 268 -15.34 22.12 -19.03
N VAL A 269 -15.61 22.07 -20.35
CA VAL A 269 -16.86 22.65 -20.93
C VAL A 269 -17.95 21.58 -20.89
N ARG A 270 -18.82 21.67 -19.90
CA ARG A 270 -19.88 20.70 -19.59
C ARG A 270 -21.15 21.01 -20.39
N THR A 271 -21.65 20.05 -21.17
CA THR A 271 -22.91 20.18 -21.92
C THR A 271 -24.03 19.51 -21.12
N PRO A 272 -25.13 20.23 -20.78
CA PRO A 272 -26.24 19.65 -20.03
C PRO A 272 -26.92 18.50 -20.80
N ILE A 273 -27.31 17.46 -20.07
CA ILE A 273 -28.16 16.37 -20.61
C ILE A 273 -29.62 16.76 -20.45
N SER A 274 -30.33 16.90 -21.58
CA SER A 274 -31.72 17.22 -21.59
C SER A 274 -32.41 16.60 -22.81
N ASP A 275 -33.71 16.26 -22.68
CA ASP A 275 -34.59 15.84 -23.76
C ASP A 275 -35.67 16.91 -23.97
N GLY A 276 -35.34 17.90 -24.79
CA GLY A 276 -36.29 18.98 -25.11
C GLY A 276 -37.52 18.55 -25.90
N ALA A 277 -37.51 17.35 -26.50
CA ALA A 277 -38.60 16.86 -27.33
C ALA A 277 -39.71 16.15 -26.52
N HIS A 278 -39.33 15.39 -25.50
CA HIS A 278 -40.26 14.52 -24.75
C HIS A 278 -40.12 14.64 -23.21
N GLY A 279 -39.13 15.37 -22.71
CA GLY A 279 -38.86 15.50 -21.26
C GLY A 279 -38.42 14.18 -20.61
N GLU A 280 -37.84 13.29 -21.39
CA GLU A 280 -37.35 11.98 -20.95
C GLU A 280 -35.84 12.01 -20.82
N ASP A 281 -35.27 12.94 -20.01
CA ASP A 281 -33.83 13.13 -19.84
C ASP A 281 -33.13 11.86 -19.40
N TRP A 282 -33.80 11.03 -18.57
CA TRP A 282 -33.31 9.75 -18.08
C TRP A 282 -32.81 8.83 -19.19
N LEU A 283 -33.38 8.93 -20.38
CA LEU A 283 -33.03 8.13 -21.55
C LEU A 283 -31.58 8.36 -22.00
N PHE A 284 -31.05 9.57 -21.77
CA PHE A 284 -29.68 9.97 -22.13
C PHE A 284 -28.72 9.93 -20.95
N ARG A 285 -29.18 9.46 -19.78
CA ARG A 285 -28.44 9.42 -18.53
C ARG A 285 -28.04 7.99 -18.14
N PRO A 286 -26.84 7.52 -18.50
CA PRO A 286 -26.41 6.17 -18.12
C PRO A 286 -26.32 5.92 -16.62
N LYS A 287 -26.40 6.96 -15.80
CA LYS A 287 -26.46 6.86 -14.34
C LYS A 287 -27.87 6.86 -13.75
N ASP A 288 -28.86 7.25 -14.52
CA ASP A 288 -30.24 7.34 -14.03
C ASP A 288 -30.93 5.97 -14.05
N LEU A 289 -30.39 5.05 -13.27
CA LEU A 289 -30.91 3.70 -13.15
C LEU A 289 -32.37 3.70 -12.69
N LYS A 290 -32.74 4.58 -11.75
CA LYS A 290 -34.10 4.71 -11.25
C LYS A 290 -35.07 5.20 -12.36
N GLY A 291 -34.65 6.21 -13.12
CA GLY A 291 -35.45 6.72 -14.24
C GLY A 291 -35.64 5.65 -15.32
N TRP A 292 -34.57 4.97 -15.70
CA TRP A 292 -34.62 3.86 -16.67
C TRP A 292 -35.54 2.73 -16.17
N TRP A 293 -35.43 2.29 -14.94
CA TRP A 293 -36.19 1.18 -14.40
C TRP A 293 -37.69 1.49 -14.21
N SER A 294 -38.01 2.76 -13.89
CA SER A 294 -39.37 3.19 -13.52
C SER A 294 -40.25 3.63 -14.69
N ASN A 295 -39.73 3.74 -15.90
CA ASN A 295 -40.44 4.26 -17.05
C ASN A 295 -40.70 3.20 -18.12
N LEU A 296 -41.71 3.44 -19.00
CA LEU A 296 -41.90 2.69 -20.22
C LEU A 296 -40.83 3.12 -21.22
N HIS A 297 -40.26 2.16 -21.94
CA HIS A 297 -39.27 2.41 -22.96
C HIS A 297 -39.92 2.53 -24.35
N TYR A 298 -39.48 3.53 -25.09
CA TYR A 298 -39.93 3.76 -26.47
C TYR A 298 -38.72 3.96 -27.36
N ASP A 299 -38.57 3.11 -28.35
CA ASP A 299 -37.57 3.33 -29.39
C ASP A 299 -37.78 4.66 -30.10
N ARG A 300 -36.69 5.27 -30.57
CA ARG A 300 -36.70 6.52 -31.37
C ARG A 300 -35.87 6.35 -32.64
N PRO A 301 -36.41 5.61 -33.65
CA PRO A 301 -35.74 5.49 -34.92
C PRO A 301 -35.65 6.87 -35.61
N GLY A 302 -34.44 7.26 -36.01
CA GLY A 302 -34.20 8.58 -36.58
C GLY A 302 -34.61 9.75 -35.66
N GLY A 303 -34.62 9.55 -34.35
CA GLY A 303 -35.05 10.55 -33.36
C GLY A 303 -36.54 10.62 -33.12
N VAL A 304 -37.36 9.84 -33.83
CA VAL A 304 -38.83 9.87 -33.73
C VAL A 304 -39.29 8.78 -32.75
N ARG A 305 -39.99 9.17 -31.68
CA ARG A 305 -40.49 8.27 -30.65
C ARG A 305 -41.52 7.30 -31.26
N ALA A 306 -41.37 6.01 -31.05
CA ALA A 306 -42.29 4.96 -31.46
C ALA A 306 -43.65 5.12 -30.77
N ALA A 307 -44.74 4.71 -31.48
CA ALA A 307 -46.10 4.79 -30.94
C ALA A 307 -46.39 3.77 -29.84
N THR A 308 -45.63 2.66 -29.82
CA THR A 308 -45.78 1.59 -28.83
C THR A 308 -44.49 1.41 -28.04
N PRO A 309 -44.61 1.11 -26.73
CA PRO A 309 -43.44 0.80 -25.93
C PRO A 309 -42.80 -0.52 -26.36
N THR A 310 -41.57 -0.71 -25.91
CA THR A 310 -40.82 -1.98 -26.04
C THR A 310 -41.41 -3.09 -25.14
N ALA A 311 -40.70 -4.19 -25.02
CA ALA A 311 -41.09 -5.31 -24.14
C ALA A 311 -40.95 -4.97 -22.65
N TRP A 312 -40.16 -3.95 -22.27
CA TRP A 312 -39.95 -3.54 -20.89
C TRP A 312 -41.22 -3.01 -20.24
N ARG A 313 -41.44 -3.36 -18.98
CA ARG A 313 -42.47 -2.80 -18.11
C ARG A 313 -41.81 -2.21 -16.86
N PRO A 314 -42.21 -1.03 -16.43
CA PRO A 314 -41.67 -0.41 -15.22
C PRO A 314 -41.64 -1.36 -14.01
N GLY A 315 -40.52 -1.51 -13.40
CA GLY A 315 -40.33 -2.33 -12.22
C GLY A 315 -40.54 -3.83 -12.40
N MET A 316 -40.47 -4.36 -13.63
CA MET A 316 -40.81 -5.76 -13.90
C MET A 316 -39.78 -6.75 -13.34
N LYS A 317 -38.53 -6.35 -13.19
CA LYS A 317 -37.43 -7.19 -12.66
C LYS A 317 -36.49 -6.39 -11.76
N PRO A 318 -35.87 -7.03 -10.80
CA PRO A 318 -34.81 -6.41 -10.01
C PRO A 318 -33.57 -6.15 -10.87
N VAL A 319 -32.77 -5.21 -10.43
CA VAL A 319 -31.44 -4.93 -10.96
C VAL A 319 -30.40 -5.51 -9.99
N ARG A 320 -29.28 -5.98 -10.52
CA ARG A 320 -28.10 -6.35 -9.77
C ARG A 320 -26.87 -5.71 -10.41
N LEU A 321 -26.07 -5.02 -9.63
CA LEU A 321 -24.74 -4.63 -10.07
C LEU A 321 -23.84 -5.85 -9.98
N THR A 322 -23.47 -6.41 -11.12
CA THR A 322 -22.63 -7.60 -11.19
C THR A 322 -21.14 -7.27 -11.11
N GLU A 323 -20.82 -6.02 -11.35
CA GLU A 323 -19.56 -5.40 -11.03
C GLU A 323 -19.79 -3.93 -10.68
N PHE A 324 -19.04 -3.40 -9.69
CA PHE A 324 -18.93 -1.97 -9.43
C PHE A 324 -17.68 -1.69 -8.58
N GLY A 325 -17.22 -0.45 -8.56
CA GLY A 325 -16.03 -0.01 -7.83
C GLY A 325 -15.15 0.86 -8.71
N CYS A 326 -13.92 1.05 -8.30
CA CYS A 326 -12.88 1.70 -9.10
C CYS A 326 -11.50 1.18 -8.69
N ALA A 327 -10.48 1.44 -9.52
CA ALA A 327 -9.10 1.16 -9.14
C ALA A 327 -8.69 2.02 -7.92
N ALA A 328 -7.89 1.45 -7.00
CA ALA A 328 -7.38 2.14 -5.84
C ALA A 328 -6.18 3.04 -6.22
N VAL A 329 -6.40 3.98 -7.12
CA VAL A 329 -5.43 4.98 -7.58
C VAL A 329 -6.01 6.38 -7.43
N ASP A 330 -5.15 7.37 -7.34
CA ASP A 330 -5.57 8.76 -7.24
C ASP A 330 -6.53 9.12 -8.38
N ARG A 331 -7.61 9.83 -8.08
CA ARG A 331 -8.69 10.17 -9.01
C ARG A 331 -9.37 8.97 -9.69
N GLY A 332 -9.35 7.79 -9.04
CA GLY A 332 -10.01 6.58 -9.53
C GLY A 332 -11.49 6.80 -9.88
N GLY A 333 -12.17 7.68 -9.16
CA GLY A 333 -13.56 8.06 -9.40
C GLY A 333 -13.81 8.80 -10.71
N ASN A 334 -12.78 9.38 -11.36
CA ASN A 334 -12.94 10.09 -12.64
C ASN A 334 -13.29 9.16 -13.82
N ALA A 335 -12.82 7.92 -13.76
CA ALA A 335 -13.17 6.88 -14.74
C ALA A 335 -13.02 5.50 -14.08
N PRO A 336 -14.02 5.06 -13.32
CA PRO A 336 -13.95 3.81 -12.55
C PRO A 336 -13.67 2.55 -13.36
N ASN A 337 -13.98 2.56 -14.66
CA ASN A 337 -13.72 1.48 -15.60
C ASN A 337 -12.26 1.39 -16.08
N LEU A 338 -11.42 2.36 -15.75
CA LEU A 338 -10.02 2.38 -16.19
C LEU A 338 -9.09 1.87 -15.09
N PHE A 339 -8.19 0.99 -15.47
CA PHE A 339 -7.18 0.42 -14.58
C PHE A 339 -5.92 0.04 -15.37
N GLN A 340 -4.84 -0.17 -14.65
CA GLN A 340 -3.58 -0.60 -15.24
C GLN A 340 -3.56 -2.13 -15.38
N ASP A 341 -3.48 -2.62 -16.60
CA ASP A 341 -3.18 -4.01 -16.93
C ASP A 341 -2.06 -4.03 -17.99
N PRO A 342 -0.83 -4.45 -17.62
CA PRO A 342 0.32 -4.41 -18.54
C PRO A 342 0.14 -5.20 -19.84
N LYS A 343 -0.85 -6.08 -19.90
CA LYS A 343 -1.13 -6.93 -21.07
C LYS A 343 -2.24 -6.39 -21.94
N SER A 344 -3.11 -5.54 -21.41
CA SER A 344 -4.26 -5.02 -22.13
C SER A 344 -3.94 -3.77 -22.94
N GLY A 345 -4.41 -3.71 -24.19
CA GLY A 345 -4.40 -2.48 -24.99
C GLY A 345 -5.39 -1.42 -24.48
N GLU A 346 -6.25 -1.76 -23.54
CA GLU A 346 -7.17 -0.86 -22.86
C GLU A 346 -6.58 -0.33 -21.54
N SER A 347 -5.37 -0.75 -21.19
CA SER A 347 -4.68 -0.30 -19.97
C SER A 347 -4.53 1.22 -19.98
N ALA A 348 -5.08 1.87 -18.99
CA ALA A 348 -5.03 3.32 -18.87
C ALA A 348 -5.14 3.74 -17.40
N LEU A 349 -4.72 4.96 -17.11
CA LEU A 349 -5.04 5.63 -15.87
C LEU A 349 -6.34 6.44 -16.01
N PRO A 350 -7.11 6.60 -14.94
CA PRO A 350 -8.19 7.58 -14.91
C PRO A 350 -7.68 8.97 -15.34
N PRO A 351 -8.50 9.79 -16.01
CA PRO A 351 -8.09 11.14 -16.42
C PRO A 351 -7.52 11.92 -15.23
N PHE A 352 -6.37 12.58 -15.46
CA PHE A 352 -5.61 13.35 -14.48
C PHE A 352 -4.97 12.54 -13.33
N SER A 353 -5.11 11.22 -13.28
CA SER A 353 -4.42 10.35 -12.31
C SER A 353 -2.92 10.32 -12.58
N THR A 354 -2.13 10.31 -11.53
CA THR A 354 -0.68 10.06 -11.58
C THR A 354 -0.35 8.57 -11.51
N GLY A 355 -1.34 7.73 -11.19
CA GLY A 355 -1.16 6.31 -10.91
C GLY A 355 -0.68 6.02 -9.50
N ALA A 356 -0.59 7.01 -8.64
CA ALA A 356 -0.30 6.81 -7.23
C ALA A 356 -1.44 6.02 -6.57
N ARG A 357 -1.08 5.08 -5.69
CA ARG A 357 -2.05 4.29 -4.96
C ARG A 357 -2.89 5.16 -4.03
N ASP A 358 -4.21 4.98 -4.06
CA ASP A 358 -5.17 5.67 -3.20
C ASP A 358 -6.31 4.72 -2.82
N ASP A 359 -6.14 4.03 -1.69
CA ASP A 359 -7.15 3.11 -1.18
C ASP A 359 -8.39 3.87 -0.63
N ALA A 360 -8.24 5.14 -0.25
CA ALA A 360 -9.33 5.96 0.25
C ALA A 360 -10.35 6.29 -0.83
N VAL A 361 -9.90 6.61 -2.04
CA VAL A 361 -10.78 6.82 -3.20
C VAL A 361 -11.60 5.55 -3.51
N GLN A 362 -10.97 4.37 -3.47
CA GLN A 362 -11.67 3.11 -3.71
C GLN A 362 -12.74 2.85 -2.65
N ARG A 363 -12.39 3.02 -1.37
CA ARG A 363 -13.34 2.89 -0.26
C ARG A 363 -14.51 3.85 -0.40
N ALA A 364 -14.22 5.12 -0.60
CA ALA A 364 -15.26 6.15 -0.72
C ALA A 364 -16.19 5.91 -1.91
N ALA A 365 -15.67 5.40 -3.04
CA ALA A 365 -16.47 5.02 -4.20
C ALA A 365 -17.43 3.85 -3.88
N LEU A 366 -16.95 2.81 -3.18
CA LEU A 366 -17.78 1.68 -2.77
C LEU A 366 -18.88 2.13 -1.79
N GLU A 367 -18.51 2.91 -0.78
CA GLU A 367 -19.45 3.47 0.20
C GLU A 367 -20.48 4.40 -0.43
N ALA A 368 -20.07 5.23 -1.40
CA ALA A 368 -20.97 6.12 -2.12
C ALA A 368 -22.07 5.36 -2.86
N VAL A 369 -21.69 4.32 -3.62
CA VAL A 369 -22.67 3.52 -4.38
C VAL A 369 -23.59 2.74 -3.43
N LEU A 370 -23.04 2.05 -2.45
CA LEU A 370 -23.83 1.27 -1.50
C LEU A 370 -24.75 2.17 -0.64
N GLY A 371 -24.23 3.30 -0.18
CA GLY A 371 -25.00 4.28 0.61
C GLY A 371 -26.13 4.92 -0.18
N HIS A 372 -25.89 5.24 -1.47
CA HIS A 372 -26.92 5.79 -2.35
C HIS A 372 -28.12 4.85 -2.47
N PHE A 373 -27.89 3.58 -2.75
CA PHE A 373 -28.97 2.60 -2.93
C PHE A 373 -29.49 2.01 -1.61
N ALA A 374 -28.83 2.24 -0.47
CA ALA A 374 -29.40 1.94 0.83
C ALA A 374 -30.55 2.90 1.21
N ALA A 375 -30.57 4.10 0.60
CA ALA A 375 -31.64 5.08 0.82
C ALA A 375 -32.92 4.67 0.04
N PRO A 376 -34.08 4.50 0.71
CA PRO A 376 -35.31 4.02 0.08
C PRO A 376 -35.79 4.88 -1.09
N GLU A 377 -35.53 6.17 -1.07
CA GLU A 377 -35.90 7.10 -2.14
C GLU A 377 -35.13 6.82 -3.44
N ASN A 378 -33.92 6.24 -3.35
CA ASN A 378 -33.09 5.90 -4.49
C ASN A 378 -33.25 4.44 -4.92
N ASN A 379 -33.84 3.61 -4.06
CA ASN A 379 -34.04 2.18 -4.30
C ASN A 379 -35.52 1.78 -4.08
N PRO A 380 -36.42 2.22 -4.96
CA PRO A 380 -37.85 2.01 -4.78
C PRO A 380 -38.22 0.52 -4.83
N VAL A 381 -39.31 0.20 -4.14
CA VAL A 381 -39.86 -1.16 -4.11
C VAL A 381 -40.76 -1.37 -5.35
N SER A 382 -40.54 -2.48 -6.05
CA SER A 382 -41.32 -2.87 -7.20
C SER A 382 -42.77 -3.24 -6.80
N PRO A 383 -43.77 -2.72 -7.49
CA PRO A 383 -45.14 -3.18 -7.34
C PRO A 383 -45.39 -4.55 -7.98
N VAL A 384 -44.45 -5.07 -8.76
CA VAL A 384 -44.62 -6.33 -9.52
C VAL A 384 -44.12 -7.52 -8.70
N TYR A 385 -42.89 -7.41 -8.11
CA TYR A 385 -42.30 -8.52 -7.34
C TYR A 385 -42.13 -8.21 -5.83
N GLY A 386 -42.46 -7.01 -5.37
CA GLY A 386 -42.49 -6.64 -3.96
C GLY A 386 -41.12 -6.45 -3.31
N GLY A 387 -40.02 -6.48 -4.11
CA GLY A 387 -38.66 -6.26 -3.63
C GLY A 387 -38.07 -4.94 -4.12
N PRO A 388 -36.88 -4.55 -3.64
CA PRO A 388 -36.20 -3.31 -4.07
C PRO A 388 -35.77 -3.38 -5.52
N MET A 389 -35.62 -2.21 -6.16
CA MET A 389 -35.09 -2.08 -7.51
C MET A 389 -33.68 -2.71 -7.61
N LEU A 390 -32.74 -2.25 -6.78
CA LEU A 390 -31.42 -2.87 -6.65
C LEU A 390 -31.47 -3.97 -5.61
N ALA A 391 -31.36 -5.22 -6.05
CA ALA A 391 -31.44 -6.39 -5.19
C ALA A 391 -30.06 -6.90 -4.71
N GLY A 392 -29.00 -6.44 -5.30
CA GLY A 392 -27.65 -6.81 -4.90
C GLY A 392 -26.57 -6.07 -5.69
N ALA A 393 -25.37 -6.03 -5.13
CA ALA A 393 -24.19 -5.41 -5.76
C ALA A 393 -22.93 -6.20 -5.40
N ASP A 394 -22.15 -6.53 -6.42
CA ASP A 394 -20.91 -7.30 -6.29
C ASP A 394 -19.72 -6.37 -6.64
N ALA A 395 -18.86 -6.11 -5.64
CA ALA A 395 -17.71 -5.25 -5.83
C ALA A 395 -16.62 -5.93 -6.67
N TRP A 396 -16.08 -5.25 -7.65
CA TRP A 396 -14.93 -5.70 -8.44
C TRP A 396 -13.64 -5.14 -7.86
N CYS A 397 -12.64 -6.00 -7.51
CA CYS A 397 -12.83 -7.41 -7.20
C CYS A 397 -11.90 -7.82 -6.07
N TRP A 398 -12.35 -8.74 -5.25
CA TRP A 398 -11.50 -9.44 -4.30
C TRP A 398 -10.62 -10.43 -5.04
N ASP A 399 -9.29 -10.31 -4.92
CA ASP A 399 -8.35 -11.25 -5.50
C ASP A 399 -8.15 -12.45 -4.56
N ALA A 400 -8.68 -13.59 -4.96
CA ALA A 400 -8.60 -14.85 -4.20
C ALA A 400 -7.33 -15.67 -4.49
N ARG A 401 -6.38 -15.15 -5.27
CA ARG A 401 -5.10 -15.80 -5.49
C ARG A 401 -4.33 -15.93 -4.16
N PRO A 402 -3.51 -16.99 -3.99
CA PRO A 402 -2.95 -17.34 -2.69
C PRO A 402 -1.89 -16.31 -2.23
N TYR A 403 -2.28 -15.42 -1.32
CA TYR A 403 -1.35 -14.50 -0.67
C TYR A 403 -0.44 -15.28 0.34
N PRO A 404 0.88 -14.99 0.45
CA PRO A 404 1.64 -13.95 -0.27
C PRO A 404 2.27 -14.42 -1.59
N ALA A 405 2.03 -15.66 -2.03
CA ALA A 405 2.55 -16.14 -3.30
C ALA A 405 2.13 -15.21 -4.46
N PHE A 406 0.86 -14.81 -4.51
CA PHE A 406 0.45 -13.62 -5.21
C PHE A 406 0.43 -12.43 -4.22
N PRO A 407 1.01 -11.27 -4.52
CA PRO A 407 1.67 -10.86 -5.77
C PRO A 407 3.19 -11.12 -5.82
N ALA A 408 3.79 -11.82 -4.84
CA ALA A 408 5.24 -11.96 -4.73
C ALA A 408 5.87 -12.69 -5.94
N ARG A 409 5.16 -13.66 -6.51
CA ARG A 409 5.63 -14.45 -7.65
C ARG A 409 5.24 -13.82 -8.98
N ALA A 410 5.88 -12.69 -9.31
CA ALA A 410 5.64 -11.97 -10.57
C ALA A 410 5.97 -12.79 -11.83
N GLU A 411 6.83 -13.81 -11.71
CA GLU A 411 7.12 -14.76 -12.79
C GLU A 411 5.93 -15.68 -13.11
N VAL A 412 5.00 -15.82 -12.18
CA VAL A 412 3.76 -16.58 -12.37
C VAL A 412 2.62 -15.66 -12.79
N TRP A 413 2.52 -14.49 -12.17
CA TRP A 413 1.43 -13.53 -12.40
C TRP A 413 1.97 -12.18 -12.87
N ALA A 414 1.83 -11.93 -14.17
CA ALA A 414 2.39 -10.74 -14.81
C ALA A 414 1.73 -9.41 -14.33
N ASP A 415 0.55 -9.47 -13.72
CA ASP A 415 -0.19 -8.34 -13.16
C ASP A 415 0.11 -8.07 -11.67
N ALA A 416 1.10 -8.75 -11.10
CA ALA A 416 1.51 -8.54 -9.71
C ALA A 416 1.86 -7.06 -9.41
N GLY A 417 2.44 -6.35 -10.38
CA GLY A 417 2.72 -4.92 -10.27
C GLY A 417 1.46 -4.07 -10.18
N ALA A 418 0.45 -4.38 -10.99
CA ALA A 418 -0.85 -3.68 -10.97
C ALA A 418 -1.56 -3.83 -9.62
N TRP A 419 -1.48 -5.01 -9.00
CA TRP A 419 -2.03 -5.23 -7.66
C TRP A 419 -1.39 -4.29 -6.62
N ARG A 420 -0.05 -4.14 -6.66
CA ARG A 420 0.66 -3.24 -5.76
C ARG A 420 0.34 -1.76 -5.98
N ALA A 421 0.00 -1.40 -7.20
CA ALA A 421 -0.45 -0.05 -7.55
C ALA A 421 -1.93 0.21 -7.20
N GLY A 422 -2.62 -0.72 -6.53
CA GLY A 422 -3.99 -0.52 -6.07
C GLY A 422 -5.06 -0.91 -7.10
N HIS A 423 -4.72 -1.73 -8.07
CA HIS A 423 -5.67 -2.19 -9.09
C HIS A 423 -6.83 -3.03 -8.51
N TRP A 424 -6.55 -3.94 -7.59
CA TRP A 424 -7.51 -4.88 -7.04
C TRP A 424 -8.07 -4.45 -5.69
N LEU A 425 -9.30 -4.86 -5.37
CA LEU A 425 -9.85 -4.80 -4.02
C LEU A 425 -9.18 -5.89 -3.17
N ASN A 426 -8.21 -5.49 -2.38
CA ASN A 426 -7.36 -6.40 -1.60
C ASN A 426 -7.69 -6.44 -0.10
N GLY A 427 -8.85 -5.92 0.31
CA GLY A 427 -9.25 -5.78 1.71
C GLY A 427 -8.56 -4.64 2.46
N ARG A 428 -7.76 -3.86 1.79
CA ARG A 428 -7.07 -2.70 2.35
C ARG A 428 -7.89 -1.45 2.14
N LEU A 429 -9.08 -1.45 2.69
CA LEU A 429 -9.88 -0.23 2.72
C LEU A 429 -9.23 0.70 3.73
N ALA A 430 -8.37 1.59 3.26
CA ALA A 430 -7.65 2.53 4.08
C ALA A 430 -8.58 3.18 5.12
N GLY A 431 -8.22 3.04 6.38
CA GLY A 431 -8.90 3.78 7.44
C GLY A 431 -8.47 5.23 7.37
N ASP A 432 -9.40 6.15 7.23
CA ASP A 432 -9.16 7.54 7.57
C ASP A 432 -8.73 7.61 9.05
N GLY A 433 -7.82 8.51 9.36
CA GLY A 433 -7.35 8.74 10.73
C GLY A 433 -8.50 9.03 11.69
N ALA A 434 -9.49 9.80 11.25
CA ALA A 434 -10.71 10.07 12.01
C ALA A 434 -11.52 8.80 12.29
N ASP A 435 -11.69 7.93 11.31
CA ASP A 435 -12.39 6.65 11.44
C ASP A 435 -11.68 5.70 12.41
N LEU A 436 -10.34 5.64 12.34
CA LEU A 436 -9.54 4.82 13.26
C LEU A 436 -9.67 5.30 14.69
N VAL A 437 -9.61 6.62 14.91
CA VAL A 437 -9.86 7.23 16.23
C VAL A 437 -11.28 6.92 16.70
N ALA A 438 -12.28 7.09 15.83
CA ALA A 438 -13.67 6.77 16.14
C ALA A 438 -13.87 5.30 16.55
N ALA A 439 -13.22 4.38 15.84
CA ALA A 439 -13.27 2.95 16.13
C ALA A 439 -12.66 2.61 17.49
N VAL A 440 -11.51 3.21 17.84
CA VAL A 440 -10.86 3.01 19.15
C VAL A 440 -11.74 3.56 20.29
N LEU A 441 -12.29 4.76 20.14
CA LEU A 441 -13.19 5.36 21.13
C LEU A 441 -14.47 4.53 21.31
N ALA A 442 -15.06 4.05 20.21
CA ALA A 442 -16.24 3.18 20.27
C ALA A 442 -15.96 1.84 21.00
N ARG A 443 -14.80 1.21 20.75
CA ARG A 443 -14.35 0.02 21.50
C ARG A 443 -14.14 0.32 22.99
N GLY A 444 -13.80 1.55 23.32
CA GLY A 444 -13.69 2.04 24.69
C GLY A 444 -15.04 2.30 25.37
N GLY A 445 -16.16 2.14 24.65
CA GLY A 445 -17.50 2.32 25.16
C GLY A 445 -18.12 3.70 24.94
N LEU A 446 -17.44 4.62 24.22
CA LEU A 446 -17.98 5.95 23.92
C LEU A 446 -18.93 5.89 22.71
N ALA A 447 -20.15 6.33 22.88
CA ALA A 447 -21.12 6.49 21.80
C ALA A 447 -20.74 7.65 20.85
N ALA A 448 -21.40 7.74 19.70
CA ALA A 448 -21.05 8.75 18.69
C ALA A 448 -21.33 10.20 19.17
N ASP A 449 -22.34 10.38 19.99
CA ASP A 449 -22.74 11.65 20.60
C ASP A 449 -21.89 12.05 21.82
N GLU A 450 -21.09 11.14 22.36
CA GLU A 450 -20.15 11.38 23.46
C GLU A 450 -18.74 11.78 22.97
N ARG A 451 -18.53 11.88 21.66
CA ARG A 451 -17.24 12.17 21.08
C ARG A 451 -17.31 13.26 20.00
N ILE A 452 -16.23 14.01 19.89
CA ILE A 452 -15.97 15.00 18.83
C ILE A 452 -14.67 14.60 18.16
N ILE A 453 -14.62 14.52 16.82
CA ILE A 453 -13.40 14.25 16.06
C ILE A 453 -13.35 15.27 14.94
N GLU A 454 -12.37 16.17 15.01
CA GLU A 454 -12.24 17.29 14.06
C GLU A 454 -10.79 17.45 13.59
N GLY A 455 -10.59 17.68 12.29
CA GLY A 455 -9.31 18.03 11.71
C GLY A 455 -8.25 16.93 11.82
N VAL A 456 -8.66 15.68 12.07
CA VAL A 456 -7.75 14.51 12.07
C VAL A 456 -7.56 14.08 10.63
N GLU A 457 -6.38 14.34 10.09
CA GLU A 457 -6.03 14.05 8.70
C GLU A 457 -5.02 12.91 8.62
N GLY A 458 -5.07 12.14 7.54
CA GLY A 458 -4.19 11.02 7.25
C GLY A 458 -4.95 9.70 7.18
N ALA A 459 -4.25 8.68 6.69
CA ALA A 459 -4.81 7.35 6.53
C ALA A 459 -3.78 6.30 6.94
N ALA A 460 -4.28 5.13 7.35
CA ALA A 460 -3.47 3.94 7.56
C ALA A 460 -4.22 2.71 7.08
N ALA A 461 -3.50 1.70 6.61
CA ALA A 461 -4.10 0.47 6.11
C ALA A 461 -4.66 -0.43 7.23
N GLY A 462 -4.29 -0.18 8.48
CA GLY A 462 -4.80 -0.91 9.64
C GLY A 462 -4.20 -0.45 10.96
N TYR A 463 -4.77 -0.94 12.06
CA TYR A 463 -4.29 -0.68 13.42
C TYR A 463 -4.35 -1.96 14.26
N VAL A 464 -3.29 -2.26 14.99
CA VAL A 464 -3.17 -3.49 15.77
C VAL A 464 -3.32 -3.20 17.27
N ILE A 465 -4.32 -3.81 17.90
CA ILE A 465 -4.46 -3.88 19.36
C ILE A 465 -4.20 -5.33 19.74
N ASP A 466 -3.02 -5.61 20.28
CA ASP A 466 -2.50 -6.98 20.51
C ASP A 466 -2.77 -7.52 21.91
N ARG A 467 -3.26 -6.67 22.82
CA ARG A 467 -3.55 -7.03 24.22
C ARG A 467 -4.65 -6.17 24.81
N PRO A 468 -5.30 -6.61 25.89
CA PRO A 468 -6.19 -5.74 26.68
C PRO A 468 -5.41 -4.51 27.18
N MET A 469 -5.92 -3.32 26.88
CA MET A 469 -5.33 -2.05 27.31
C MET A 469 -6.43 -1.00 27.55
N ARG A 470 -6.08 0.08 28.20
CA ARG A 470 -7.01 1.20 28.37
C ARG A 470 -7.22 1.90 27.03
N THR A 471 -8.41 2.44 26.83
CA THR A 471 -8.74 3.22 25.61
C THR A 471 -7.75 4.32 25.33
N ARG A 472 -7.28 5.00 26.37
CA ARG A 472 -6.24 6.04 26.26
C ARG A 472 -4.95 5.48 25.68
N ASP A 473 -4.48 4.33 26.20
CA ASP A 473 -3.22 3.72 25.75
C ASP A 473 -3.32 3.26 24.28
N ALA A 474 -4.52 2.86 23.84
CA ALA A 474 -4.80 2.52 22.45
C ALA A 474 -4.96 3.77 21.56
N LEU A 475 -5.30 4.92 22.11
CA LEU A 475 -5.49 6.16 21.37
C LEU A 475 -4.16 6.91 21.15
N GLU A 476 -3.26 6.89 22.12
CA GLU A 476 -2.00 7.65 22.09
C GLU A 476 -1.16 7.46 20.82
N PRO A 477 -0.96 6.23 20.27
CA PRO A 477 -0.24 6.06 19.02
C PRO A 477 -0.92 6.72 17.81
N LEU A 478 -2.26 6.76 17.77
CA LEU A 478 -3.01 7.42 16.72
C LEU A 478 -2.90 8.94 16.82
N LEU A 479 -2.97 9.49 18.04
CA LEU A 479 -2.77 10.91 18.27
C LEU A 479 -1.38 11.36 17.79
N ALA A 480 -0.35 10.58 18.12
CA ALA A 480 1.00 10.85 17.66
C ALA A 480 1.17 10.72 16.14
N ALA A 481 0.56 9.70 15.52
CA ALA A 481 0.65 9.48 14.09
C ALA A 481 -0.03 10.59 13.27
N PHE A 482 -1.22 11.03 13.71
CA PHE A 482 -2.05 12.00 12.98
C PHE A 482 -1.93 13.43 13.50
N ASP A 483 -0.95 13.69 14.38
CA ASP A 483 -0.72 15.03 14.97
C ASP A 483 -2.01 15.62 15.60
N ALA A 484 -2.68 14.79 16.39
CA ALA A 484 -3.90 15.14 17.08
C ALA A 484 -3.72 15.16 18.59
N VAL A 485 -4.60 15.83 19.30
CA VAL A 485 -4.67 15.85 20.76
C VAL A 485 -6.05 15.44 21.24
N ALA A 486 -6.11 14.82 22.41
CA ALA A 486 -7.36 14.54 23.09
C ALA A 486 -7.63 15.58 24.18
N ALA A 487 -8.85 16.13 24.21
CA ALA A 487 -9.31 17.09 25.18
C ALA A 487 -10.76 16.77 25.61
N GLU A 488 -11.23 17.41 26.65
CA GLU A 488 -12.66 17.45 26.97
C GLU A 488 -13.25 18.72 26.36
N ARG A 489 -14.37 18.60 25.66
CA ARG A 489 -15.11 19.71 25.07
C ARG A 489 -16.60 19.48 25.17
N ASP A 490 -17.33 20.40 25.78
CA ASP A 490 -18.78 20.28 25.98
C ASP A 490 -19.23 18.96 26.68
N GLY A 491 -18.45 18.46 27.63
CA GLY A 491 -18.71 17.20 28.33
C GLY A 491 -18.49 15.95 27.48
N ARG A 492 -17.83 16.08 26.33
CA ARG A 492 -17.49 15.01 25.37
C ARG A 492 -15.99 14.85 25.24
N VAL A 493 -15.56 13.66 24.84
CA VAL A 493 -14.16 13.42 24.45
C VAL A 493 -13.93 13.98 23.07
N ALA A 494 -13.10 15.01 22.96
CA ALA A 494 -12.72 15.64 21.69
C ALA A 494 -11.33 15.16 21.26
N VAL A 495 -11.21 14.70 20.03
CA VAL A 495 -9.91 14.47 19.36
C VAL A 495 -9.78 15.50 18.26
N LEU A 496 -8.80 16.37 18.41
CA LEU A 496 -8.62 17.58 17.60
C LEU A 496 -7.30 17.51 16.86
N GLY A 497 -7.35 17.47 15.53
CA GLY A 497 -6.19 17.53 14.65
C GLY A 497 -5.77 18.96 14.34
N ARG A 498 -4.88 19.11 13.37
CA ARG A 498 -4.25 20.38 13.00
C ARG A 498 -5.20 21.42 12.42
N THR A 499 -6.23 20.96 11.72
CA THR A 499 -7.21 21.82 11.01
C THR A 499 -8.46 22.12 11.84
N ALA A 500 -8.48 21.67 13.10
CA ALA A 500 -9.53 22.04 14.03
C ALA A 500 -9.59 23.58 14.22
N SER A 501 -10.75 24.08 14.55
CA SER A 501 -11.14 25.49 14.62
C SER A 501 -10.02 26.43 15.09
N ARG A 502 -9.81 27.53 14.36
CA ARG A 502 -8.74 28.51 14.60
C ARG A 502 -9.28 29.75 15.27
N THR A 503 -8.78 30.03 16.47
CA THR A 503 -9.04 31.28 17.15
C THR A 503 -7.82 32.22 17.04
N VAL A 504 -8.02 33.48 16.73
CA VAL A 504 -6.93 34.47 16.70
C VAL A 504 -6.89 35.19 18.05
N LEU A 505 -5.80 34.98 18.80
CA LEU A 505 -5.54 35.74 20.01
C LEU A 505 -4.78 37.03 19.66
N SER A 506 -5.45 38.16 19.75
CA SER A 506 -4.82 39.47 19.50
C SER A 506 -4.05 39.92 20.74
N ARG A 507 -2.99 40.70 20.53
CA ARG A 507 -2.22 41.32 21.62
C ARG A 507 -3.04 42.27 22.47
N ASP A 508 -4.08 42.90 21.93
CA ASP A 508 -4.96 43.83 22.62
C ASP A 508 -5.88 43.12 23.65
N GLY A 509 -6.07 41.80 23.51
CA GLY A 509 -6.80 40.94 24.45
C GLY A 509 -5.94 40.40 25.60
N GLN A 510 -4.65 40.64 25.61
CA GLN A 510 -3.77 40.19 26.70
C GLN A 510 -4.03 40.95 27.99
N ALA A 511 -4.01 40.27 29.13
CA ALA A 511 -4.12 40.90 30.43
C ALA A 511 -3.03 41.97 30.57
N LEU A 512 -3.47 43.13 31.07
CA LEU A 512 -2.52 44.19 31.45
C LEU A 512 -1.45 43.60 32.40
N PRO A 513 -0.16 43.70 32.07
CA PRO A 513 0.86 43.08 32.88
C PRO A 513 0.82 43.64 34.29
N LYS A 514 0.56 42.78 35.27
CA LYS A 514 1.08 43.01 36.60
C LYS A 514 2.60 43.01 36.48
N ALA A 515 3.29 43.96 37.10
CA ALA A 515 4.73 44.11 37.01
C ALA A 515 5.47 42.78 37.00
N GLY A 516 5.94 42.31 35.82
CA GLY A 516 6.60 41.04 35.69
C GLY A 516 6.51 40.35 34.33
N GLY A 517 5.78 40.88 33.37
CA GLY A 517 5.71 40.34 32.00
C GLY A 517 4.50 39.43 31.75
N ALA A 518 3.79 39.69 30.68
CA ALA A 518 2.60 38.94 30.25
C ALA A 518 2.91 37.63 29.51
N GLU A 519 4.16 37.41 29.14
CA GLU A 519 4.61 36.31 28.32
C GLU A 519 5.89 35.70 28.92
N THR A 520 5.90 34.38 29.06
CA THR A 520 7.11 33.60 29.41
C THR A 520 7.34 32.55 28.35
N ALA A 521 8.46 32.64 27.64
CA ALA A 521 8.89 31.62 26.69
C ALA A 521 9.93 30.70 27.35
N THR A 522 9.70 29.42 27.32
CA THR A 522 10.62 28.40 27.88
C THR A 522 11.02 27.46 26.78
N ARG A 523 12.31 27.31 26.56
CA ARG A 523 12.90 26.31 25.68
C ARG A 523 13.66 25.30 26.51
N ARG A 524 13.38 24.01 26.32
CA ARG A 524 14.18 22.96 26.94
C ARG A 524 15.59 22.97 26.34
N LEU A 525 16.60 23.17 27.23
CA LEU A 525 18.01 23.11 26.85
C LEU A 525 18.64 21.73 27.09
N GLU A 526 17.82 20.75 27.50
CA GLU A 526 18.31 19.37 27.73
C GLU A 526 18.71 18.73 26.40
N ALA A 527 19.61 17.76 26.48
CA ALA A 527 20.32 17.18 25.34
C ALA A 527 19.39 16.92 24.14
N ARG A 528 19.69 17.53 23.01
CA ARG A 528 18.96 17.35 21.76
C ARG A 528 18.97 15.87 21.41
N LEU A 529 17.79 15.30 21.12
CA LEU A 529 17.71 13.96 20.53
C LEU A 529 18.48 13.96 19.21
N GLY A 530 19.45 13.07 19.10
CA GLY A 530 20.22 12.89 17.88
C GLY A 530 19.46 12.10 16.81
N ALA A 531 18.50 11.27 17.24
CA ALA A 531 17.69 10.46 16.36
C ALA A 531 16.32 10.14 16.99
N ALA A 532 15.30 10.01 16.16
CA ALA A 532 14.03 9.40 16.52
C ALA A 532 13.76 8.23 15.59
N ARG A 533 13.44 7.08 16.16
CA ARG A 533 13.13 5.86 15.43
C ARG A 533 11.69 5.46 15.66
N VAL A 534 10.97 5.24 14.59
CA VAL A 534 9.59 4.75 14.62
C VAL A 534 9.55 3.34 14.05
N ARG A 535 9.03 2.40 14.82
CA ARG A 535 8.71 1.04 14.38
C ARG A 535 7.24 0.98 14.02
N PHE A 536 6.90 0.36 12.90
CA PHE A 536 5.55 0.25 12.37
C PHE A 536 5.33 -1.11 11.72
N VAL A 537 4.10 -1.45 11.38
CA VAL A 537 3.79 -2.68 10.61
C VAL A 537 3.85 -2.34 9.13
N ASP A 538 4.84 -2.91 8.43
CA ASP A 538 5.10 -2.64 7.03
C ASP A 538 4.34 -3.62 6.13
N GLU A 539 3.28 -3.13 5.46
CA GLU A 539 2.49 -3.97 4.55
C GLU A 539 3.29 -4.44 3.32
N THR A 540 4.29 -3.66 2.89
CA THR A 540 5.10 -4.00 1.72
C THR A 540 6.14 -5.08 2.04
N ALA A 541 6.46 -5.25 3.30
CA ALA A 541 7.35 -6.28 3.84
C ALA A 541 6.59 -7.45 4.49
N ASP A 542 5.44 -7.81 3.93
CA ASP A 542 4.63 -8.93 4.41
C ASP A 542 4.16 -8.79 5.88
N TYR A 543 3.78 -7.57 6.24
CA TYR A 543 3.36 -7.17 7.60
C TYR A 543 4.42 -7.40 8.69
N GLN A 544 5.70 -7.47 8.29
CA GLN A 544 6.81 -7.47 9.23
C GLN A 544 6.98 -6.08 9.86
N THR A 545 7.62 -6.03 11.01
CA THR A 545 7.95 -4.75 11.63
C THR A 545 8.96 -3.99 10.79
N GLY A 546 8.53 -2.87 10.22
CA GLY A 546 9.36 -1.87 9.60
C GLY A 546 9.93 -0.89 10.63
N ALA A 547 10.98 -0.17 10.28
CA ALA A 547 11.49 0.92 11.11
C ALA A 547 12.04 2.05 10.23
N VAL A 548 11.73 3.28 10.60
CA VAL A 548 12.28 4.49 10.01
C VAL A 548 12.98 5.28 11.10
N THR A 549 14.16 5.80 10.78
CA THR A 549 14.93 6.64 11.69
C THR A 549 15.12 8.02 11.07
N ALA A 550 14.56 9.04 11.72
CA ALA A 550 14.91 10.43 11.45
C ALA A 550 16.10 10.82 12.31
N ARG A 551 17.03 11.56 11.75
CA ARG A 551 18.19 12.10 12.45
C ARG A 551 18.11 13.61 12.42
N ALA A 552 18.48 14.24 13.53
CA ALA A 552 18.71 15.66 13.53
C ALA A 552 19.76 15.98 12.45
N GLU A 553 19.41 16.82 11.49
CA GLU A 553 20.39 17.29 10.52
C GLU A 553 21.59 17.86 11.30
N ASP A 554 22.81 17.58 10.83
CA ASP A 554 24.03 18.23 11.30
C ASP A 554 24.00 19.74 10.92
N GLY A 555 22.89 20.39 11.27
CA GLY A 555 22.89 21.83 11.39
C GLY A 555 23.89 22.14 12.48
N ARG A 556 25.06 22.66 12.11
CA ARG A 556 25.86 23.41 13.04
C ARG A 556 24.90 24.33 13.76
N ALA A 557 24.63 24.02 15.03
CA ALA A 557 24.04 25.03 15.88
C ALA A 557 24.88 26.30 15.65
N GLU A 558 24.24 27.43 15.56
CA GLU A 558 24.95 28.73 15.46
C GLU A 558 25.99 28.91 16.60
N ASP A 559 25.94 28.04 17.60
CA ASP A 559 26.84 27.95 18.74
C ASP A 559 27.89 26.82 18.71
N GLY A 560 28.01 26.07 17.60
CA GLY A 560 29.13 25.11 17.39
C GLY A 560 29.11 23.81 18.23
N ARG A 561 28.02 23.48 18.94
CA ARG A 561 27.91 22.27 19.73
C ARG A 561 27.31 21.11 18.92
N ALA A 562 28.00 19.97 18.90
CA ALA A 562 27.49 18.74 18.31
C ALA A 562 26.28 18.20 19.10
N ALA A 563 25.30 17.68 18.40
CA ALA A 563 24.19 16.97 19.02
C ALA A 563 24.71 15.71 19.72
N THR A 564 24.80 15.72 21.04
CA THR A 564 25.28 14.64 21.91
C THR A 564 24.12 13.87 22.56
N GLY A 565 22.91 13.97 22.04
CA GLY A 565 21.70 13.37 22.58
C GLY A 565 21.48 11.92 22.18
N GLY A 566 20.91 11.11 23.09
CA GLY A 566 20.41 9.76 22.83
C GLY A 566 19.31 9.72 21.77
N GLY A 567 18.92 8.55 21.33
CA GLY A 567 17.78 8.33 20.44
C GLY A 567 16.49 8.03 21.22
N VAL A 568 15.34 8.34 20.63
CA VAL A 568 14.02 7.87 21.11
C VAL A 568 13.49 6.79 20.17
N ASP A 569 13.00 5.70 20.77
CA ASP A 569 12.30 4.63 20.04
C ASP A 569 10.79 4.75 20.28
N LEU A 570 10.03 4.81 19.21
CA LEU A 570 8.57 4.90 19.21
C LEU A 570 7.98 3.67 18.52
N ASP A 571 7.03 3.03 19.19
CA ASP A 571 6.25 1.93 18.61
C ASP A 571 4.94 2.44 18.06
N LEU A 572 4.76 2.27 16.76
CA LEU A 572 3.54 2.63 16.05
C LEU A 572 2.85 1.35 15.57
N PRO A 573 1.84 0.85 16.26
CA PRO A 573 1.13 -0.37 15.87
C PRO A 573 0.15 -0.13 14.71
N LEU A 574 0.52 0.74 13.78
CA LEU A 574 -0.20 1.04 12.54
C LEU A 574 0.39 0.26 11.38
N VAL A 575 -0.49 -0.26 10.54
CA VAL A 575 -0.13 -0.77 9.21
C VAL A 575 -0.09 0.44 8.27
N CYS A 576 1.10 0.88 7.94
CA CYS A 576 1.28 2.08 7.13
C CYS A 576 2.56 1.97 6.29
N GLY A 577 2.75 2.92 5.39
CA GLY A 577 4.00 3.08 4.68
C GLY A 577 5.07 3.83 5.48
N ASP A 578 6.25 3.90 4.92
CA ASP A 578 7.40 4.57 5.53
C ASP A 578 7.23 6.10 5.62
N GLY A 579 6.37 6.69 4.78
CA GLY A 579 6.11 8.14 4.78
C GLY A 579 5.49 8.63 6.08
N LEU A 580 4.43 7.98 6.58
CA LEU A 580 3.79 8.32 7.84
C LEU A 580 4.74 8.11 9.04
N ALA A 581 5.46 6.99 9.04
CA ALA A 581 6.46 6.70 10.08
C ALA A 581 7.59 7.74 10.09
N ARG A 582 8.04 8.19 8.93
CA ARG A 582 9.05 9.26 8.79
C ARG A 582 8.54 10.59 9.32
N ALA A 583 7.34 11.00 8.92
CA ALA A 583 6.72 12.23 9.41
C ALA A 583 6.59 12.23 10.94
N MET A 584 6.24 11.09 11.54
CA MET A 584 6.17 10.94 12.98
C MET A 584 7.56 11.03 13.64
N ALA A 585 8.58 10.38 13.06
CA ALA A 585 9.94 10.44 13.59
C ALA A 585 10.51 11.88 13.57
N GLU A 586 10.29 12.61 12.50
CA GLU A 586 10.72 14.00 12.36
C GLU A 586 9.98 14.92 13.33
N ARG A 587 8.65 14.75 13.50
CA ARG A 587 7.91 15.49 14.51
C ARG A 587 8.40 15.25 15.94
N ALA A 588 8.75 13.99 16.25
CA ALA A 588 9.31 13.66 17.57
C ALA A 588 10.62 14.40 17.85
N LEU A 589 11.49 14.56 16.83
CA LEU A 589 12.71 15.36 16.94
C LEU A 589 12.42 16.85 17.13
N GLU A 590 11.42 17.39 16.44
CA GLU A 590 11.03 18.80 16.53
C GLU A 590 10.37 19.12 17.87
N ALA A 591 9.49 18.25 18.36
CA ALA A 591 8.78 18.45 19.63
C ALA A 591 9.72 18.65 20.82
N GLU A 592 10.84 17.89 20.87
CA GLU A 592 11.85 18.04 21.92
C GLU A 592 12.63 19.36 21.84
N GLN A 593 12.60 20.05 20.72
CA GLN A 593 13.28 21.33 20.49
C GLN A 593 12.32 22.51 20.54
N ALA A 594 11.02 22.24 20.67
CA ALA A 594 9.99 23.25 20.58
C ALA A 594 10.02 24.22 21.77
N GLU A 595 9.79 25.49 21.48
CA GLU A 595 9.60 26.50 22.48
C GLU A 595 8.18 26.42 23.05
N THR A 596 8.02 26.33 24.36
CA THR A 596 6.72 26.42 25.02
C THR A 596 6.49 27.87 25.48
N VAL A 597 5.34 28.43 25.12
CA VAL A 597 4.97 29.79 25.48
C VAL A 597 3.85 29.76 26.52
N VAL A 598 4.01 30.47 27.62
CA VAL A 598 2.96 30.66 28.60
C VAL A 598 2.49 32.13 28.53
N LEU A 599 1.20 32.32 28.21
CA LEU A 599 0.57 33.62 28.16
C LEU A 599 -0.38 33.77 29.33
N THR A 600 -0.32 34.94 30.00
CA THR A 600 -1.32 35.38 30.96
C THR A 600 -2.45 36.09 30.21
N LEU A 601 -3.67 35.62 30.39
CA LEU A 601 -4.85 36.17 29.69
C LEU A 601 -5.76 36.92 30.64
N GLY A 602 -6.58 37.82 30.08
CA GLY A 602 -7.73 38.36 30.77
C GLY A 602 -8.77 37.27 31.07
N PRO A 603 -9.65 37.46 32.08
CA PRO A 603 -10.64 36.46 32.41
C PRO A 603 -11.59 36.06 31.26
N LEU A 604 -11.93 37.00 30.38
CA LEU A 604 -12.82 36.76 29.24
C LEU A 604 -12.12 36.00 28.14
N GLU A 605 -10.87 36.38 27.82
CA GLU A 605 -10.06 35.69 26.81
C GLU A 605 -9.71 34.26 27.25
N ALA A 606 -9.48 34.06 28.54
CA ALA A 606 -9.22 32.72 29.08
C ALA A 606 -10.44 31.80 28.98
N LEU A 607 -11.67 32.34 29.03
CA LEU A 607 -12.90 31.58 28.81
C LEU A 607 -13.12 31.17 27.35
N ALA A 608 -12.47 31.89 26.41
CA ALA A 608 -12.57 31.60 24.97
C ALA A 608 -11.52 30.61 24.48
N ALA A 609 -10.53 30.21 25.32
CA ALA A 609 -9.46 29.30 24.94
C ALA A 609 -9.65 27.94 25.61
N GLU A 610 -9.67 26.89 24.82
CA GLU A 610 -9.78 25.51 25.31
C GLU A 610 -8.55 24.68 24.91
N PRO A 611 -8.17 23.65 25.67
CA PRO A 611 -7.11 22.74 25.26
C PRO A 611 -7.40 22.13 23.88
N GLY A 612 -6.40 22.13 23.01
CA GLY A 612 -6.50 21.66 21.65
C GLY A 612 -6.81 22.75 20.61
N ASP A 613 -7.24 23.93 21.01
CA ASP A 613 -7.43 25.05 20.08
C ASP A 613 -6.12 25.41 19.40
N VAL A 614 -6.22 25.76 18.11
CA VAL A 614 -5.10 26.31 17.35
C VAL A 614 -5.26 27.83 17.27
N VAL A 615 -4.23 28.53 17.71
CA VAL A 615 -4.24 30.00 17.83
C VAL A 615 -3.07 30.62 17.07
N ARG A 616 -3.24 31.86 16.65
CA ARG A 616 -2.14 32.68 16.13
C ARG A 616 -1.78 33.77 17.14
N LEU A 617 -0.48 33.93 17.31
CA LEU A 617 0.06 34.97 18.20
C LEU A 617 0.53 36.14 17.36
N GLU A 618 0.09 37.34 17.73
CA GLU A 618 0.59 38.56 17.09
C GLU A 618 2.08 38.76 17.40
N GLY A 619 2.88 38.94 16.33
CA GLY A 619 4.33 39.12 16.44
C GLY A 619 5.13 37.84 16.57
N ARG A 620 4.51 36.65 16.40
CA ARG A 620 5.17 35.35 16.26
C ARG A 620 4.69 34.65 15.00
N ASP A 621 5.60 34.04 14.31
CA ASP A 621 5.27 33.27 13.12
C ASP A 621 4.69 31.90 13.50
N GLY A 622 3.80 31.36 12.65
CA GLY A 622 3.23 30.03 12.77
C GLY A 622 1.95 29.96 13.60
N ASP A 623 1.42 28.75 13.65
CA ASP A 623 0.24 28.40 14.43
C ASP A 623 0.69 27.75 15.76
N TRP A 624 -0.08 27.99 16.84
CA TRP A 624 0.21 27.50 18.18
C TRP A 624 -0.99 26.73 18.72
N ARG A 625 -0.75 25.60 19.37
CA ARG A 625 -1.79 24.78 20.01
C ARG A 625 -1.86 25.11 21.49
N VAL A 626 -3.05 25.28 22.01
CA VAL A 626 -3.30 25.40 23.44
C VAL A 626 -3.13 24.01 24.08
N ALA A 627 -2.02 23.80 24.76
CA ALA A 627 -1.72 22.54 25.45
C ALA A 627 -2.40 22.47 26.81
N ARG A 628 -2.55 23.61 27.49
CA ARG A 628 -3.14 23.70 28.83
C ARG A 628 -3.76 25.07 29.08
N VAL A 629 -4.89 25.06 29.77
CA VAL A 629 -5.50 26.26 30.36
C VAL A 629 -5.46 26.13 31.88
N ALA A 630 -4.85 27.09 32.55
CA ALA A 630 -4.80 27.16 34.02
C ALA A 630 -5.81 28.26 34.47
N ALA A 631 -6.93 27.83 35.06
CA ALA A 631 -7.97 28.71 35.59
C ALA A 631 -7.65 29.07 37.06
N GLU A 632 -6.67 29.91 37.23
CA GLU A 632 -6.26 30.46 38.55
C GLU A 632 -6.75 31.92 38.69
N GLU A 633 -6.36 32.60 39.78
CA GLU A 633 -6.66 34.02 39.98
C GLU A 633 -6.19 34.89 38.81
N THR A 634 -5.13 34.47 38.15
CA THR A 634 -4.59 35.03 36.92
C THR A 634 -4.54 33.92 35.90
N PRO A 635 -5.55 33.83 35.00
CA PRO A 635 -5.61 32.74 34.02
C PRO A 635 -4.40 32.74 33.09
N ALA A 636 -3.86 31.57 32.80
CA ALA A 636 -2.76 31.40 31.87
C ALA A 636 -3.00 30.22 30.93
N ILE A 637 -2.56 30.38 29.68
CA ILE A 637 -2.53 29.32 28.70
C ILE A 637 -1.08 28.92 28.39
N THR A 638 -0.86 27.62 28.21
CA THR A 638 0.39 27.07 27.72
C THR A 638 0.23 26.71 26.26
N LEU A 639 1.12 27.21 25.44
CA LEU A 639 1.09 27.06 23.99
C LEU A 639 2.31 26.29 23.50
N GLU A 640 2.10 25.38 22.59
CA GLU A 640 3.10 24.63 21.85
C GLU A 640 3.00 24.92 20.35
N PRO A 641 4.11 25.07 19.62
CA PRO A 641 4.03 25.35 18.19
C PRO A 641 3.44 24.13 17.44
N VAL A 642 2.57 24.43 16.49
CA VAL A 642 2.09 23.44 15.55
C VAL A 642 3.15 23.31 14.45
N GLY A 643 3.89 22.21 14.42
CA GLY A 643 4.97 21.96 13.46
C GLY A 643 4.51 22.05 12.00
N ALA A 644 5.42 22.14 11.04
CA ALA A 644 5.07 22.17 9.62
C ALA A 644 4.32 20.90 9.19
N ARG A 645 3.31 21.02 8.34
CA ARG A 645 2.65 19.86 7.73
C ARG A 645 3.68 19.15 6.86
N ARG A 646 4.03 17.93 7.22
CA ARG A 646 4.90 17.08 6.42
C ARG A 646 4.03 15.95 5.87
N LEU A 647 3.69 16.06 4.61
CA LEU A 647 3.13 14.97 3.84
C LEU A 647 4.30 14.34 3.10
N TYR A 648 4.73 13.18 3.55
CA TYR A 648 5.54 12.30 2.73
C TYR A 648 4.54 11.41 2.00
N GLU A 649 4.55 11.49 0.67
CA GLU A 649 3.97 10.41 -0.11
C GLU A 649 4.63 9.14 0.39
N ASP A 650 3.83 8.14 0.73
CA ASP A 650 4.33 6.79 0.86
C ASP A 650 5.12 6.55 -0.43
N GLN A 651 6.41 6.43 -0.32
CA GLN A 651 7.22 5.86 -1.38
C GLN A 651 6.85 4.38 -1.40
N GLY A 652 5.55 4.16 -1.60
CA GLY A 652 4.97 2.86 -1.76
C GLY A 652 5.86 2.15 -2.71
N GLY A 653 6.39 1.00 -2.37
CA GLY A 653 7.42 0.25 -3.07
C GLY A 653 7.27 0.06 -4.59
N GLY A 654 6.65 0.99 -5.21
CA GLY A 654 6.58 1.31 -6.62
C GLY A 654 7.57 2.37 -7.04
N ARG A 655 8.84 2.21 -6.71
CA ARG A 655 9.82 2.54 -7.72
C ARG A 655 9.61 1.52 -8.85
N GLY A 656 8.75 1.89 -9.80
CA GLY A 656 8.90 1.52 -11.19
C GLY A 656 10.23 2.07 -11.68
N GLY A 657 11.30 1.76 -10.98
CA GLY A 657 12.66 1.85 -11.44
C GLY A 657 12.90 0.55 -12.17
N GLU A 658 13.51 0.70 -13.33
CA GLU A 658 14.19 -0.32 -14.12
C GLU A 658 14.41 -1.59 -13.30
N GLY A 659 14.01 -2.73 -13.87
CA GLY A 659 14.13 -4.03 -13.21
C GLY A 659 15.48 -4.12 -12.52
N PRO A 660 15.60 -4.68 -11.34
CA PRO A 660 16.79 -4.58 -10.51
C PRO A 660 17.97 -4.96 -11.39
N ALA A 661 18.86 -3.98 -11.64
CA ALA A 661 20.20 -4.32 -12.04
C ALA A 661 20.59 -5.43 -11.06
N THR A 662 20.99 -6.60 -11.59
CA THR A 662 21.35 -7.77 -10.80
C THR A 662 22.51 -7.37 -9.87
N THR A 663 22.15 -6.77 -8.75
CA THR A 663 23.10 -6.49 -7.66
C THR A 663 23.43 -7.83 -7.05
N GLY A 664 24.70 -8.13 -6.93
CA GLY A 664 25.16 -9.29 -6.19
C GLY A 664 24.56 -9.36 -4.79
N ALA A 665 24.59 -10.51 -4.15
CA ALA A 665 24.14 -10.63 -2.75
C ALA A 665 24.95 -9.65 -1.89
N PRO A 666 24.29 -8.83 -1.02
CA PRO A 666 24.99 -7.87 -0.20
C PRO A 666 25.96 -8.55 0.77
N PHE A 667 27.04 -7.86 1.12
CA PHE A 667 27.86 -8.24 2.24
C PHE A 667 27.09 -7.98 3.54
N LEU A 668 27.23 -8.85 4.54
CA LEU A 668 26.71 -8.65 5.89
C LEU A 668 27.73 -9.13 6.92
N ALA A 669 28.05 -8.29 7.89
CA ALA A 669 28.72 -8.68 9.12
C ALA A 669 28.04 -8.03 10.34
N LEU A 670 27.76 -8.83 11.35
CA LEU A 670 27.34 -8.35 12.67
C LEU A 670 28.53 -8.46 13.64
N LEU A 671 28.85 -7.34 14.24
CA LEU A 671 30.04 -7.23 15.07
C LEU A 671 29.63 -7.03 16.54
N ASP A 672 29.87 -8.04 17.37
CA ASP A 672 29.80 -7.95 18.81
C ASP A 672 31.12 -7.32 19.28
N LEU A 673 31.08 -6.05 19.64
CA LEU A 673 32.26 -5.24 19.98
C LEU A 673 32.21 -4.75 21.41
N PRO A 674 33.37 -4.46 22.00
CA PRO A 674 33.45 -3.70 23.26
C PRO A 674 32.92 -2.26 23.04
N PRO A 675 32.72 -1.48 24.15
CA PRO A 675 32.40 -0.06 24.02
C PRO A 675 33.45 0.66 23.18
N LEU A 676 32.98 1.41 22.18
CA LEU A 676 33.83 2.20 21.28
C LEU A 676 33.87 3.66 21.77
N ILE A 677 34.93 4.38 21.47
CA ILE A 677 35.04 5.81 21.77
C ILE A 677 33.94 6.58 21.06
N GLY A 678 33.15 7.35 21.79
CA GLY A 678 31.99 8.12 21.27
C GLY A 678 30.68 7.33 21.17
N SER A 679 30.66 6.06 21.58
CA SER A 679 29.45 5.25 21.71
C SER A 679 29.52 4.27 22.87
N GLU A 680 30.03 4.78 24.01
CA GLU A 680 30.34 4.00 25.19
C GLU A 680 29.10 3.40 25.87
N ASP A 681 27.96 4.02 25.71
CA ASP A 681 26.70 3.59 26.32
C ASP A 681 25.87 2.64 25.44
N ASP A 682 26.33 2.35 24.22
CA ASP A 682 25.58 1.52 23.25
C ASP A 682 26.14 0.09 23.18
N ALA A 683 25.44 -0.85 23.85
CA ALA A 683 25.79 -2.26 23.88
C ALA A 683 25.31 -3.08 22.67
N ARG A 684 24.60 -2.47 21.74
CA ARG A 684 24.08 -3.16 20.57
C ARG A 684 25.19 -3.51 19.57
N PRO A 685 25.11 -4.66 18.87
CA PRO A 685 26.12 -5.01 17.88
C PRO A 685 26.08 -4.06 16.67
N VAL A 686 27.26 -3.81 16.10
CA VAL A 686 27.35 -3.04 14.83
C VAL A 686 26.90 -3.92 13.67
N ALA A 687 26.04 -3.36 12.82
CA ALA A 687 25.61 -3.98 11.57
C ALA A 687 26.36 -3.33 10.40
N ALA A 688 27.22 -4.09 9.74
CA ALA A 688 27.97 -3.65 8.57
C ALA A 688 27.41 -4.33 7.31
N ALA A 689 27.03 -3.53 6.32
CA ALA A 689 26.62 -4.02 5.02
C ALA A 689 27.21 -3.20 3.88
N ALA A 690 27.45 -3.86 2.75
CA ALA A 690 27.94 -3.25 1.53
C ALA A 690 27.37 -3.99 0.31
N VAL A 691 27.03 -3.26 -0.73
CA VAL A 691 26.60 -3.77 -2.03
C VAL A 691 26.91 -2.73 -3.11
N GLU A 692 27.20 -3.18 -4.32
CA GLU A 692 27.46 -2.27 -5.44
C GLU A 692 26.46 -2.55 -6.58
N PRO A 693 25.73 -1.56 -7.10
CA PRO A 693 25.59 -0.20 -6.58
C PRO A 693 24.85 -0.16 -5.23
N TRP A 694 25.18 0.82 -4.40
CA TRP A 694 24.54 0.96 -3.10
C TRP A 694 23.05 1.33 -3.22
N ARG A 695 22.26 0.77 -2.33
CA ARG A 695 20.86 1.13 -2.06
C ARG A 695 20.56 0.94 -0.58
N PRO A 696 19.60 1.70 -0.01
CA PRO A 696 19.21 1.51 1.39
C PRO A 696 18.85 0.04 1.68
N MET A 697 19.42 -0.49 2.77
CA MET A 697 19.26 -1.89 3.18
C MET A 697 18.53 -1.96 4.53
N ARG A 698 17.88 -3.08 4.78
CA ARG A 698 17.30 -3.38 6.10
C ARG A 698 17.81 -4.72 6.61
N LEU A 699 18.24 -4.72 7.87
CA LEU A 699 18.60 -5.94 8.58
C LEU A 699 17.36 -6.47 9.30
N HIS A 700 17.05 -7.73 9.08
CA HIS A 700 16.07 -8.48 9.84
C HIS A 700 16.79 -9.57 10.65
N ALA A 701 16.34 -9.84 11.88
CA ALA A 701 16.83 -10.96 12.66
C ALA A 701 15.74 -11.56 13.54
N GLY A 702 15.88 -12.86 13.80
CA GLY A 702 14.94 -13.62 14.63
C GLY A 702 15.44 -15.02 14.95
N PRO A 703 14.70 -15.79 15.76
CA PRO A 703 15.11 -17.16 16.16
C PRO A 703 15.04 -18.17 14.99
N SER A 704 14.35 -17.85 13.93
CA SER A 704 14.25 -18.69 12.72
C SER A 704 13.95 -17.82 11.50
N ALA A 705 14.14 -18.38 10.30
CA ALA A 705 13.83 -17.72 9.04
C ALA A 705 12.34 -17.32 8.87
N GLY A 706 11.44 -17.96 9.62
CA GLY A 706 10.01 -17.64 9.62
C GLY A 706 9.57 -16.64 10.70
N ALA A 707 10.50 -16.18 11.55
CA ALA A 707 10.19 -15.29 12.67
C ALA A 707 11.21 -14.13 12.72
N LEU A 708 11.38 -13.45 11.58
CA LEU A 708 12.28 -12.32 11.42
C LEU A 708 11.56 -11.01 11.73
N THR A 709 12.24 -10.10 12.43
CA THR A 709 11.78 -8.72 12.65
C THR A 709 12.86 -7.74 12.20
N ALA A 710 12.48 -6.54 11.78
CA ALA A 710 13.43 -5.49 11.42
C ALA A 710 14.28 -5.11 12.64
N ARG A 711 15.59 -5.02 12.48
CA ARG A 711 16.57 -4.77 13.55
C ARG A 711 17.50 -3.61 13.29
N ALA A 712 17.67 -3.18 12.05
CA ALA A 712 18.40 -1.96 11.69
C ALA A 712 18.05 -1.52 10.28
N ASP A 713 17.99 -0.22 10.06
CA ASP A 713 18.06 0.40 8.75
C ASP A 713 19.50 0.82 8.46
N LEU A 714 19.93 0.59 7.24
CA LEU A 714 21.28 0.82 6.75
C LEU A 714 21.18 1.80 5.58
N ASP A 715 21.34 3.09 5.87
CA ASP A 715 21.15 4.17 4.90
C ASP A 715 22.39 4.48 4.07
N ALA A 716 23.55 3.99 4.52
CA ALA A 716 24.83 4.15 3.83
C ALA A 716 25.64 2.85 3.87
N PRO A 717 26.48 2.59 2.85
CA PRO A 717 27.36 1.43 2.88
C PRO A 717 28.39 1.57 4.00
N THR A 718 28.68 0.46 4.66
CA THR A 718 29.82 0.41 5.59
C THR A 718 31.06 0.09 4.78
N PRO A 719 32.15 0.89 4.87
CA PRO A 719 33.40 0.55 4.20
C PRO A 719 33.97 -0.77 4.76
N VAL A 720 34.09 -1.75 3.90
CA VAL A 720 34.64 -3.07 4.20
C VAL A 720 35.80 -3.40 3.29
N GLY A 721 36.74 -4.16 3.81
CA GLY A 721 37.86 -4.65 3.03
C GLY A 721 38.20 -6.09 3.43
N VAL A 722 39.16 -6.66 2.66
CA VAL A 722 39.67 -8.01 2.89
C VAL A 722 41.19 -7.97 3.01
N LEU A 723 41.74 -8.63 4.02
CA LEU A 723 43.18 -8.74 4.15
C LEU A 723 43.80 -9.46 2.94
N VAL A 724 44.77 -8.82 2.34
CA VAL A 724 45.53 -9.40 1.23
C VAL A 724 46.64 -10.32 1.79
N GLU A 725 47.23 -9.92 2.92
CA GLU A 725 48.29 -10.65 3.59
C GLU A 725 47.86 -10.98 5.05
N PRO A 726 48.36 -12.07 5.63
CA PRO A 726 48.08 -12.37 7.03
C PRO A 726 48.62 -11.29 7.96
N LEU A 727 47.83 -10.89 8.95
CA LEU A 727 48.23 -9.95 9.99
C LEU A 727 48.70 -10.72 11.24
N ARG A 728 49.97 -10.57 11.60
CA ARG A 728 50.54 -11.25 12.78
C ARG A 728 50.11 -10.57 14.09
N PRO A 729 50.17 -11.28 15.22
CA PRO A 729 49.99 -10.65 16.52
C PRO A 729 50.92 -9.46 16.73
N GLY A 730 50.39 -8.42 17.36
CA GLY A 730 51.08 -7.19 17.71
C GLY A 730 51.29 -7.02 19.22
N ALA A 731 51.84 -5.91 19.62
CA ALA A 731 52.03 -5.58 21.02
C ALA A 731 50.90 -4.62 21.46
N PRO A 732 50.14 -4.90 22.52
CA PRO A 732 49.12 -4.00 23.02
C PRO A 732 49.75 -2.77 23.73
N GLY A 733 49.01 -1.65 23.74
CA GLY A 733 49.36 -0.46 24.52
C GLY A 733 50.56 0.35 23.98
N ARG A 734 50.99 0.11 22.78
CA ARG A 734 52.04 0.87 22.08
C ARG A 734 51.84 0.82 20.56
N TRP A 735 52.45 1.76 19.85
CA TRP A 735 52.44 1.74 18.39
C TRP A 735 53.15 0.48 17.84
N ASP A 736 52.44 -0.25 17.02
CA ASP A 736 53.03 -1.35 16.24
C ASP A 736 53.54 -0.74 14.92
N THR A 737 54.85 -0.59 14.85
CA THR A 737 55.57 -0.07 13.67
C THR A 737 56.20 -1.20 12.83
N VAL A 738 56.04 -2.44 13.27
CA VAL A 738 56.60 -3.63 12.60
C VAL A 738 55.60 -4.23 11.64
N ASN A 739 54.34 -4.40 12.11
CA ASN A 739 53.27 -4.91 11.28
C ASN A 739 52.60 -3.78 10.46
N ALA A 740 52.14 -4.12 9.28
CA ALA A 740 51.23 -3.29 8.50
C ALA A 740 50.03 -4.15 8.08
N LEU A 741 48.89 -3.54 7.96
CA LEU A 741 47.68 -4.18 7.49
C LEU A 741 47.53 -3.88 6.00
N VAL A 742 47.67 -4.91 5.17
CA VAL A 742 47.47 -4.80 3.73
C VAL A 742 46.06 -5.27 3.39
N VAL A 743 45.22 -4.33 2.99
CA VAL A 743 43.80 -4.54 2.80
C VAL A 743 43.33 -4.08 1.41
N ARG A 744 42.49 -4.87 0.77
CA ARG A 744 41.76 -4.45 -0.41
C ARG A 744 40.43 -3.87 0.05
N VAL A 745 40.16 -2.62 -0.35
CA VAL A 745 38.95 -1.90 0.02
C VAL A 745 38.31 -1.36 -1.24
N GLU A 746 37.11 -1.80 -1.57
CA GLU A 746 36.35 -1.34 -2.73
C GLU A 746 35.46 -0.16 -2.32
N GLY A 747 35.37 0.86 -3.18
CA GLY A 747 34.44 1.97 -3.03
C GLY A 747 34.77 3.01 -1.94
N ALA A 748 35.83 2.83 -1.13
CA ALA A 748 36.25 3.79 -0.13
C ALA A 748 37.76 3.96 -0.09
N ALA A 749 38.25 5.16 0.20
CA ALA A 749 39.66 5.47 0.31
C ALA A 749 40.03 5.71 1.79
N PRO A 750 40.74 4.79 2.47
CA PRO A 750 41.28 5.02 3.80
C PRO A 750 42.15 6.28 3.85
N GLN A 751 41.98 7.08 4.91
CA GLN A 751 42.66 8.34 5.06
C GLN A 751 43.70 8.26 6.19
N SER A 752 44.85 8.90 6.00
CA SER A 752 45.81 9.08 7.09
C SER A 752 45.31 10.10 8.11
N ALA A 753 45.64 9.90 9.39
CA ALA A 753 45.25 10.81 10.47
C ALA A 753 46.45 11.19 11.34
N ALA A 754 46.38 12.36 11.96
CA ALA A 754 47.35 12.79 12.96
C ALA A 754 47.34 11.86 14.17
N GLU A 755 48.50 11.69 14.82
CA GLU A 755 48.61 10.83 16.01
C GLU A 755 47.61 11.19 17.10
N THR A 756 47.43 12.46 17.39
CA THR A 756 46.47 12.94 18.40
C THR A 756 45.01 12.58 18.05
N ALA A 757 44.65 12.63 16.76
CA ALA A 757 43.33 12.24 16.27
C ALA A 757 43.10 10.72 16.42
N VAL A 758 44.12 9.90 16.11
CA VAL A 758 44.06 8.45 16.27
C VAL A 758 43.91 8.09 17.75
N LEU A 759 44.67 8.75 18.65
CA LEU A 759 44.53 8.57 20.09
C LEU A 759 43.15 9.02 20.62
N GLY A 760 42.50 9.94 19.92
CA GLY A 760 41.12 10.39 20.16
C GLY A 760 40.04 9.51 19.53
N GLY A 761 40.36 8.37 18.89
CA GLY A 761 39.41 7.42 18.34
C GLY A 761 39.30 7.42 16.81
N ALA A 762 40.04 8.29 16.10
CA ALA A 762 40.00 8.26 14.63
C ALA A 762 40.60 6.98 14.05
N ASN A 763 40.17 6.65 12.82
CA ASN A 763 40.69 5.51 12.07
C ASN A 763 40.51 4.15 12.76
N THR A 764 39.43 3.99 13.49
CA THR A 764 39.09 2.75 14.18
C THR A 764 38.54 1.73 13.17
N LEU A 765 38.99 0.48 13.29
CA LEU A 765 38.52 -0.63 12.47
C LEU A 765 38.39 -1.92 13.28
N ALA A 766 37.57 -2.84 12.81
CA ALA A 766 37.43 -4.18 13.36
C ALA A 766 38.02 -5.20 12.39
N ILE A 767 38.88 -6.07 12.85
CA ILE A 767 39.56 -7.10 12.06
C ILE A 767 39.01 -8.46 12.49
N GLN A 768 38.53 -9.24 11.54
CA GLN A 768 38.06 -10.59 11.81
C GLN A 768 39.26 -11.52 12.16
N THR A 769 39.15 -12.20 13.27
CA THR A 769 40.13 -13.21 13.73
C THR A 769 39.42 -14.50 14.07
N THR A 770 40.15 -15.56 14.30
CA THR A 770 39.59 -16.85 14.77
C THR A 770 38.94 -16.76 16.15
N GLY A 771 39.35 -15.76 16.96
CA GLY A 771 38.83 -15.48 18.31
C GLY A 771 37.60 -14.56 18.34
N GLY A 772 37.29 -13.89 17.25
CA GLY A 772 36.28 -12.82 17.20
C GLY A 772 36.81 -11.59 16.45
N TRP A 773 36.43 -10.40 16.90
CA TRP A 773 36.82 -9.13 16.28
C TRP A 773 37.87 -8.41 17.08
N GLU A 774 39.05 -8.17 16.51
CA GLU A 774 40.04 -7.26 17.06
C GLU A 774 39.67 -5.82 16.72
N VAL A 775 39.63 -4.93 17.70
CA VAL A 775 39.57 -3.48 17.48
C VAL A 775 40.99 -2.94 17.35
N ALA A 776 41.27 -2.27 16.25
CA ALA A 776 42.56 -1.65 15.99
C ALA A 776 42.38 -0.25 15.38
N GLN A 777 43.48 0.53 15.39
CA GLN A 777 43.51 1.83 14.73
C GLN A 777 44.79 1.95 13.90
N TYR A 778 44.82 2.83 12.90
CA TYR A 778 45.97 3.08 12.07
C TYR A 778 46.23 4.58 11.91
N ARG A 779 47.50 4.94 11.68
CA ARG A 779 47.91 6.35 11.48
C ARG A 779 48.05 6.72 10.02
N SER A 780 48.61 5.84 9.21
CA SER A 780 48.96 6.13 7.84
C SER A 780 48.31 5.13 6.88
N ALA A 781 47.75 5.63 5.80
CA ALA A 781 47.19 4.85 4.70
C ALA A 781 47.94 5.19 3.40
N THR A 782 48.45 4.20 2.70
CA THR A 782 49.16 4.34 1.42
C THR A 782 48.58 3.39 0.40
N LEU A 783 48.13 3.92 -0.72
CA LEU A 783 47.69 3.11 -1.86
C LEU A 783 48.91 2.44 -2.51
N ILE A 784 48.93 1.10 -2.61
CA ILE A 784 50.06 0.33 -3.11
C ILE A 784 49.75 -0.44 -4.43
N ALA A 785 48.48 -0.65 -4.69
CA ALA A 785 47.92 -1.19 -5.97
C ALA A 785 46.47 -0.73 -6.10
N PRO A 786 45.83 -0.91 -7.27
CA PRO A 786 44.40 -0.59 -7.39
C PRO A 786 43.59 -1.24 -6.26
N ASP A 787 42.84 -0.41 -5.51
CA ASP A 787 42.03 -0.76 -4.34
C ASP A 787 42.78 -1.44 -3.19
N VAL A 788 44.13 -1.55 -3.25
CA VAL A 788 44.96 -2.18 -2.17
C VAL A 788 45.72 -1.11 -1.40
N TRP A 789 45.43 -1.07 -0.13
CA TRP A 789 45.99 -0.10 0.83
C TRP A 789 46.91 -0.76 1.84
N ARG A 790 48.00 -0.11 2.14
CA ARG A 790 48.87 -0.43 3.27
C ARG A 790 48.58 0.54 4.39
N LEU A 791 48.03 0.02 5.50
CA LEU A 791 47.80 0.78 6.74
C LEU A 791 48.90 0.48 7.75
N SER A 792 49.52 1.53 8.26
CA SER A 792 50.68 1.41 9.16
C SER A 792 50.63 2.38 10.33
N GLY A 793 51.53 2.16 11.33
CA GLY A 793 51.43 2.86 12.60
C GLY A 793 50.15 2.41 13.32
N LEU A 794 50.09 1.11 13.68
CA LEU A 794 48.90 0.50 14.22
C LEU A 794 48.80 0.61 15.73
N LEU A 795 47.63 0.81 16.26
CA LEU A 795 47.30 0.52 17.67
C LEU A 795 46.47 -0.75 17.68
N ARG A 796 47.01 -1.83 18.26
CA ARG A 796 46.47 -3.16 18.22
C ARG A 796 45.74 -3.54 19.51
N GLY A 797 44.76 -4.43 19.40
CA GLY A 797 44.06 -4.98 20.57
C GLY A 797 43.38 -3.91 21.42
N GLN A 798 42.79 -2.88 20.78
CA GLN A 798 42.17 -1.77 21.51
C GLN A 798 40.88 -2.22 22.20
N GLN A 799 40.44 -1.45 23.19
CA GLN A 799 39.21 -1.67 23.97
C GLN A 799 39.08 -3.07 24.59
N GLY A 800 40.24 -3.71 24.93
CA GLY A 800 40.28 -5.01 25.60
C GLY A 800 40.19 -6.21 24.67
N THR A 801 40.44 -6.00 23.35
CA THR A 801 40.48 -7.08 22.34
C THR A 801 41.89 -7.69 22.13
N GLU A 802 42.74 -7.69 23.17
CA GLU A 802 44.07 -8.23 23.09
C GLU A 802 44.08 -9.75 22.86
N ALA A 803 43.04 -10.47 23.30
CA ALA A 803 42.90 -11.91 23.09
C ALA A 803 42.66 -12.21 21.61
N GLU A 804 41.78 -11.45 20.98
CA GLU A 804 41.46 -11.51 19.55
C GLU A 804 42.67 -11.15 18.70
N MET A 805 43.44 -10.11 19.09
CA MET A 805 44.71 -9.71 18.46
C MET A 805 45.76 -10.82 18.48
N ARG A 806 45.87 -11.55 19.61
CA ARG A 806 46.85 -12.66 19.73
C ARG A 806 46.55 -13.83 18.81
N ALA A 807 45.33 -14.00 18.39
CA ALA A 807 44.97 -15.00 17.41
C ALA A 807 45.51 -14.70 16.00
N GLY A 808 45.83 -13.41 15.73
CA GLY A 808 46.19 -12.96 14.39
C GLY A 808 45.01 -13.03 13.41
N ALA A 809 45.19 -12.53 12.22
CA ALA A 809 44.21 -12.61 11.17
C ALA A 809 44.78 -13.23 9.89
N ALA A 810 44.11 -14.14 9.25
CA ALA A 810 44.56 -14.79 8.02
C ALA A 810 44.32 -13.86 6.80
N ALA A 811 45.01 -14.11 5.70
CA ALA A 811 44.64 -13.53 4.43
C ALA A 811 43.18 -13.91 4.09
N GLY A 812 42.42 -12.99 3.51
CA GLY A 812 40.96 -13.14 3.31
C GLY A 812 40.09 -12.77 4.50
N ALA A 813 40.68 -12.46 5.68
CA ALA A 813 39.89 -11.98 6.82
C ALA A 813 39.23 -10.62 6.51
N VAL A 814 38.02 -10.44 7.00
CA VAL A 814 37.26 -9.21 6.81
C VAL A 814 37.77 -8.10 7.73
N VAL A 815 37.84 -6.90 7.16
CA VAL A 815 38.14 -5.66 7.89
C VAL A 815 36.99 -4.70 7.71
N VAL A 816 36.40 -4.24 8.81
CA VAL A 816 35.31 -3.27 8.81
C VAL A 816 35.83 -1.94 9.33
N PHE A 817 35.69 -0.87 8.58
CA PHE A 817 36.05 0.48 9.01
C PHE A 817 34.90 1.04 9.86
N LEU A 818 35.16 1.29 11.12
CA LEU A 818 34.16 1.71 12.09
C LEU A 818 34.04 3.23 12.07
N GLU A 819 33.04 3.71 11.39
CA GLU A 819 32.69 5.14 11.49
C GLU A 819 31.83 5.38 12.74
N PRO A 820 31.86 6.60 13.32
CA PRO A 820 31.04 6.93 14.49
C PRO A 820 29.53 6.71 14.29
N ARG A 821 29.08 6.69 13.04
CA ARG A 821 27.67 6.52 12.64
C ARG A 821 27.34 5.11 12.15
N ALA A 822 28.19 4.13 12.40
CA ALA A 822 27.91 2.75 12.01
C ALA A 822 26.56 2.28 12.60
N ALA A 823 25.71 1.69 11.75
CA ALA A 823 24.39 1.25 12.15
C ALA A 823 24.48 0.22 13.30
N ARG A 824 23.54 0.30 14.24
CA ARG A 824 23.44 -0.63 15.37
C ARG A 824 22.22 -1.52 15.18
N ALA A 825 22.42 -2.83 15.33
CA ALA A 825 21.31 -3.77 15.27
C ALA A 825 20.58 -3.82 16.63
N GLU A 826 19.25 -3.75 16.59
CA GLU A 826 18.37 -3.87 17.75
C GLU A 826 18.37 -5.33 18.29
N ILE A 827 19.50 -5.75 18.77
CA ILE A 827 19.73 -7.03 19.44
C ILE A 827 20.23 -6.72 20.85
N GLY A 828 19.38 -6.94 21.83
CA GLY A 828 19.60 -6.50 23.20
C GLY A 828 20.27 -7.57 24.09
N ARG A 829 20.61 -7.15 25.31
CA ARG A 829 21.19 -8.04 26.32
C ARG A 829 20.34 -9.26 26.65
N ALA A 830 18.99 -9.15 26.51
CA ALA A 830 18.08 -10.26 26.76
C ALA A 830 18.23 -11.39 25.71
N GLU A 831 18.79 -11.09 24.54
CA GLU A 831 19.03 -12.06 23.47
C GLU A 831 20.45 -12.65 23.49
N ARG A 832 21.24 -12.34 24.54
CA ARG A 832 22.61 -12.83 24.69
C ARG A 832 22.63 -14.36 24.75
N GLY A 833 23.50 -14.96 23.96
CA GLY A 833 23.66 -16.40 23.86
C GLY A 833 22.63 -17.13 22.99
N LEU A 834 21.62 -16.42 22.49
CA LEU A 834 20.64 -17.01 21.57
C LEU A 834 21.17 -16.98 20.12
N PRO A 835 21.11 -18.10 19.40
CA PRO A 835 21.42 -18.10 17.98
C PRO A 835 20.30 -17.41 17.20
N LEU A 836 20.65 -16.42 16.37
CA LEU A 836 19.73 -15.68 15.53
C LEU A 836 20.04 -15.93 14.05
N VAL A 837 19.01 -16.05 13.24
CA VAL A 837 19.06 -15.94 11.79
C VAL A 837 18.95 -14.46 11.42
N CYS A 838 19.89 -13.96 10.66
CA CYS A 838 19.95 -12.56 10.23
C CYS A 838 19.88 -12.50 8.71
N ARG A 839 19.06 -11.59 8.19
CA ARG A 839 18.97 -11.34 6.74
C ARG A 839 19.09 -9.85 6.48
N VAL A 840 19.96 -9.46 5.55
CA VAL A 840 20.09 -8.10 5.04
C VAL A 840 19.75 -8.06 3.57
N GLY A 841 18.99 -7.07 3.16
CA GLY A 841 18.58 -6.86 1.79
C GLY A 841 17.93 -5.50 1.58
N PRO A 842 17.40 -5.19 0.40
CA PRO A 842 16.79 -3.91 0.10
C PRO A 842 15.69 -3.54 1.11
N ALA A 843 15.70 -2.30 1.59
CA ALA A 843 14.81 -1.85 2.66
C ALA A 843 13.30 -2.00 2.32
N GLY A 844 12.94 -1.93 1.04
CA GLY A 844 11.56 -2.08 0.56
C GLY A 844 11.18 -3.49 0.08
N ALA A 845 11.98 -4.53 0.36
CA ALA A 845 11.72 -5.88 -0.11
C ALA A 845 11.48 -6.85 1.05
N ALA A 846 10.62 -7.87 0.81
CA ALA A 846 10.36 -8.91 1.78
C ALA A 846 11.62 -9.75 2.09
N PRO A 847 11.89 -10.10 3.35
CA PRO A 847 13.16 -10.73 3.77
C PRO A 847 13.40 -12.14 3.22
N GLY A 848 12.47 -12.72 2.48
CA GLY A 848 12.61 -14.00 1.78
C GLY A 848 12.94 -13.89 0.29
N GLY A 849 13.04 -12.67 -0.27
CA GLY A 849 13.26 -12.44 -1.70
C GLY A 849 14.68 -12.68 -2.17
N ALA A 850 14.85 -12.75 -3.50
CA ALA A 850 16.16 -12.74 -4.13
C ALA A 850 16.87 -11.41 -3.82
N GLY A 851 18.16 -11.44 -3.52
CA GLY A 851 18.92 -10.24 -3.13
C GLY A 851 19.09 -10.05 -1.62
N PHE A 852 18.58 -10.98 -0.80
CA PHE A 852 18.91 -11.04 0.62
C PHE A 852 20.12 -11.92 0.90
N ARG A 853 20.98 -11.46 1.80
CA ARG A 853 22.06 -12.26 2.37
C ARG A 853 21.67 -12.76 3.74
N GLU A 854 21.75 -14.07 3.96
CA GLU A 854 21.55 -14.68 5.26
C GLU A 854 22.87 -14.94 5.98
N ALA A 855 22.91 -14.72 7.28
CA ALA A 855 24.01 -15.07 8.17
C ALA A 855 23.48 -15.45 9.57
N GLY A 856 24.16 -16.37 10.23
CA GLY A 856 23.91 -16.65 11.64
C GLY A 856 24.65 -15.68 12.54
N PHE A 857 24.02 -15.25 13.64
CA PHE A 857 24.66 -14.41 14.66
C PHE A 857 24.29 -14.84 16.07
N THR A 858 25.26 -14.74 16.99
CA THR A 858 25.02 -14.94 18.42
C THR A 858 25.73 -13.85 19.20
N LEU A 859 24.97 -13.00 19.89
CA LEU A 859 25.52 -11.96 20.75
C LEU A 859 26.20 -12.63 21.95
N ARG A 860 27.50 -12.49 22.08
CA ARG A 860 28.29 -13.02 23.21
C ARG A 860 28.42 -12.02 24.37
N GLY A 861 28.21 -10.74 24.08
CA GLY A 861 28.25 -9.65 25.05
C GLY A 861 29.68 -9.20 25.39
N LEU A 862 30.50 -8.98 24.36
CA LEU A 862 31.84 -8.43 24.52
C LEU A 862 31.79 -7.04 25.17
N TYR A 863 30.71 -6.31 25.00
CA TYR A 863 30.47 -5.04 25.68
C TYR A 863 30.62 -5.16 27.21
N ASP A 864 30.10 -6.21 27.82
CA ASP A 864 30.10 -6.41 29.28
C ASP A 864 31.37 -7.14 29.80
N ARG A 865 32.25 -7.58 28.89
CA ARG A 865 33.44 -8.33 29.26
C ARG A 865 34.48 -7.41 29.91
N PRO A 866 34.97 -7.70 31.13
CA PRO A 866 36.02 -6.89 31.77
C PRO A 866 37.34 -6.96 30.98
N TRP A 867 38.15 -5.91 31.09
CA TRP A 867 39.48 -5.94 30.48
C TRP A 867 40.42 -6.93 31.23
N SER A 868 41.35 -7.53 30.49
CA SER A 868 42.38 -8.37 31.09
C SER A 868 43.25 -7.54 32.02
N PRO A 869 43.63 -8.04 33.22
CA PRO A 869 44.52 -7.34 34.13
C PRO A 869 45.89 -7.11 33.48
N ALA A 870 46.54 -6.02 33.86
CA ALA A 870 47.88 -5.69 33.39
C ALA A 870 48.94 -5.95 34.50
N GLY A 871 50.20 -6.02 34.12
CA GLY A 871 51.30 -6.11 35.04
C GLY A 871 51.28 -7.37 35.92
N LEU A 872 50.82 -8.49 35.37
CA LEU A 872 50.82 -9.78 36.09
C LEU A 872 52.26 -10.13 36.53
N THR A 873 52.46 -10.20 37.81
CA THR A 873 53.76 -10.62 38.40
C THR A 873 53.54 -11.81 39.28
N VAL A 874 54.52 -12.73 39.27
CA VAL A 874 54.55 -13.88 40.16
C VAL A 874 55.84 -13.78 40.97
N ARG A 875 55.75 -13.66 42.30
CA ARG A 875 56.86 -13.72 43.20
C ARG A 875 56.81 -15.05 43.98
N VAL A 876 57.90 -15.75 43.96
CA VAL A 876 58.04 -17.01 44.70
C VAL A 876 58.82 -16.69 46.00
N SER A 877 58.25 -17.11 47.10
CA SER A 877 58.91 -17.02 48.44
C SER A 877 58.85 -18.36 49.13
N ALA A 878 59.49 -18.49 50.29
CA ALA A 878 59.39 -19.70 51.13
C ALA A 878 57.95 -20.01 51.60
N GLU A 879 57.11 -19.02 51.64
CA GLU A 879 55.68 -19.12 52.04
C GLU A 879 54.75 -19.46 50.90
N GLY A 880 55.22 -19.55 49.61
CA GLY A 880 54.41 -19.87 48.45
C GLY A 880 54.61 -18.89 47.30
N ARG A 881 53.65 -18.88 46.42
CA ARG A 881 53.61 -17.99 45.24
C ARG A 881 52.62 -16.86 45.46
N ARG A 882 53.07 -15.61 45.36
CA ARG A 882 52.19 -14.43 45.35
C ARG A 882 52.04 -13.97 43.93
N ILE A 883 50.77 -13.96 43.48
CA ILE A 883 50.37 -13.44 42.15
C ILE A 883 49.78 -12.06 42.39
N SER A 884 50.26 -11.05 41.68
CA SER A 884 49.73 -9.68 41.76
C SER A 884 49.56 -9.14 40.36
N TRP A 885 48.56 -8.26 40.19
CA TRP A 885 48.25 -7.61 38.96
C TRP A 885 47.66 -6.23 39.20
N THR A 886 47.64 -5.40 38.16
CA THR A 886 46.95 -4.12 38.14
C THR A 886 45.59 -4.34 37.49
N PRO A 887 44.43 -4.08 38.14
CA PRO A 887 43.13 -4.12 37.55
C PRO A 887 43.02 -3.05 36.46
N ARG A 888 42.29 -3.36 35.38
CA ARG A 888 41.96 -2.42 34.34
C ARG A 888 40.45 -2.39 34.25
N VAL A 889 39.90 -1.20 34.29
CA VAL A 889 38.44 -0.97 34.19
C VAL A 889 38.14 -0.17 32.96
N ARG A 890 36.92 -0.33 32.40
CA ARG A 890 36.50 0.39 31.20
C ARG A 890 36.06 1.81 31.59
N LEU A 891 34.85 1.92 32.06
CA LEU A 891 34.26 3.17 32.53
C LEU A 891 33.66 2.93 33.91
N TYR A 892 33.80 3.91 34.83
CA TYR A 892 33.17 3.93 36.15
C TYR A 892 33.43 2.66 37.00
N GLY A 893 34.58 2.05 36.82
CA GLY A 893 34.94 0.87 37.60
C GLY A 893 35.45 1.31 38.96
N ASP A 894 34.65 1.18 40.00
CA ASP A 894 35.05 1.23 41.39
C ASP A 894 35.71 -0.08 41.84
#